data_351074ccde2dca657f07d2017843fe8d
#
_entry.id   351074ccde2dca657f07d2017843fe8d
#
_cell.length_a   1.000
_cell.length_b   1.000
_cell.length_c   1.000
_cell.angle_alpha   90.00
_cell.angle_beta   90.00
_cell.angle_gamma   90.00
#
_symmetry.space_group_name_H-M   'P 1'
#
loop_
_entity.id
_entity.type
_entity.pdbx_description
1 polymer ?
#
loop_
_entity_poly.entity_id
_entity_poly.type
_entity_poly.pdbx_seq_one_letter_code
_entity_poly.pdbx_strand_id
1 'polypeptide(L)'
;MQIPSKYEASQVESKWYDYWMEHNYFHSEPDEREPYTIVIPPPNVTGVLHMGHMLNNTIQDVLIRRARLQGKNACWVPGTDHASIATEAKVVAKLKEEGIDKNDLSREAFLKHAWDWTHKYGGVILEQLKKLGCSCDWERTKFTMDDDMSEAVIKVFVDLFNKGLIYRGYRMVNWDPEAKTTLSDEEVVYEERQGNLYYIQYKILTPALSKEEGAHTASPALEGLGEEYLTIATTRPETIFGDTAICINPNDARFTHLKGKKAIVPICNRVIPIIEDDYVDVEFGTGCLKVTPAHDENDKTLGDKHKLEVIDIFNEDASLNSFGLHFEGQDRFLARKAVVKELEATGVLVKTETHTNKVGTSERTKAVIEPRLSDQWFLKMEDLAKPAIKAVLGEDPEINLFPKKFENTYRHWMENIRDWNISRQLLWGQQIPAYYYGEGKEDFVVAENIDIAIDLARVKAKNVNLRKEDLKQETDALDTWFSSWLWPISVFDGIRNPENKDIKYYYPTNDLVTGPDILFFWVARMIISGYEYKGDKPFNNVYLTGLVRDKQRRKMSKQLGNSPDALKLIEAYGAGGVRVGLLLSSAAGNDLMFDEALCQQGKGFGNKIWNAFRLVDGWKVDDHIEQPESSKIAIDWYESKFQKALIEIEDHFSKYRLSDALMTTYKLIFDDFCGWFLEMIKPAYQKPIDTKTLKSVIAIFEDNLKIVHPFMPFLTEDIWHYIAERTPEEALIVAKWPESKQVNETLINEFEFASEVISGIRNIRKQKNIAFKDAIGLSLINNEKGHATFDSIISKLGNLENIDYVSNAVDGALTFRVKSNEYFIPMAGSIDVEAEIKKLTEELNYTEGFLKSVQKKLSNERFVAGAPEQVVASEKKKEADALAKIETLKASLESLY
;
A
#
# COMPACT_ATOMS: atom_id res chain seq x y z
N MET A 1 -3.56 18.78 38.92
CA MET A 1 -4.31 17.51 38.79
C MET A 1 -3.44 16.35 39.24
N GLN A 2 -4.01 15.28 39.82
CA GLN A 2 -3.20 14.11 40.20
C GLN A 2 -2.93 13.28 38.92
N ILE A 3 -1.67 13.12 38.56
CA ILE A 3 -1.27 12.37 37.34
C ILE A 3 -1.48 10.88 37.57
N PRO A 4 -2.19 10.16 36.68
CA PRO A 4 -2.38 8.70 36.80
C PRO A 4 -1.05 7.93 36.79
N SER A 5 -1.01 6.82 37.52
CA SER A 5 0.18 5.98 37.57
C SER A 5 0.54 5.28 36.27
N LYS A 6 -0.44 5.14 35.36
CA LYS A 6 -0.31 4.56 34.01
C LYS A 6 -1.07 5.41 33.03
N TYR A 7 -0.65 5.40 31.79
CA TYR A 7 -1.39 5.94 30.67
C TYR A 7 -2.54 5.01 30.29
N GLU A 8 -3.78 5.51 30.37
CA GLU A 8 -5.01 4.77 30.06
C GLU A 8 -5.56 5.25 28.71
N ALA A 9 -5.09 4.66 27.61
CA ALA A 9 -5.41 5.08 26.24
C ALA A 9 -6.92 5.24 26.01
N SER A 10 -7.75 4.28 26.45
CA SER A 10 -9.20 4.29 26.22
C SER A 10 -9.94 5.51 26.76
N GLN A 11 -9.45 6.08 27.88
CA GLN A 11 -10.04 7.28 28.48
C GLN A 11 -9.49 8.56 27.83
N VAL A 12 -8.20 8.57 27.53
CA VAL A 12 -7.48 9.73 26.99
C VAL A 12 -7.83 9.99 25.53
N GLU A 13 -7.92 8.92 24.71
CA GLU A 13 -8.14 9.04 23.29
C GLU A 13 -9.51 9.63 22.95
N SER A 14 -10.58 9.19 23.62
CA SER A 14 -11.91 9.76 23.40
C SER A 14 -11.96 11.23 23.84
N LYS A 15 -11.41 11.55 25.02
CA LYS A 15 -11.37 12.92 25.56
C LYS A 15 -10.73 13.90 24.58
N TRP A 16 -9.55 13.56 24.04
CA TRP A 16 -8.84 14.48 23.16
C TRP A 16 -9.42 14.53 21.77
N TYR A 17 -10.00 13.42 21.27
CA TYR A 17 -10.70 13.47 20.00
C TYR A 17 -11.91 14.38 20.05
N ASP A 18 -12.73 14.26 21.08
CA ASP A 18 -13.89 15.14 21.31
C ASP A 18 -13.44 16.60 21.47
N TYR A 19 -12.37 16.86 22.22
CA TYR A 19 -11.79 18.21 22.37
C TYR A 19 -11.37 18.80 21.01
N TRP A 20 -10.68 18.03 20.18
CA TRP A 20 -10.27 18.53 18.85
C TRP A 20 -11.47 18.81 17.94
N MET A 21 -12.50 17.98 18.00
CA MET A 21 -13.73 18.21 17.26
C MET A 21 -14.49 19.43 17.75
N GLU A 22 -14.62 19.62 19.07
CA GLU A 22 -15.33 20.75 19.67
C GLU A 22 -14.67 22.10 19.32
N HIS A 23 -13.33 22.13 19.22
CA HIS A 23 -12.58 23.32 18.84
C HIS A 23 -12.32 23.43 17.33
N ASN A 24 -12.85 22.54 16.53
CA ASN A 24 -12.80 22.57 15.07
C ASN A 24 -11.38 22.59 14.46
N TYR A 25 -10.37 21.95 15.11
CA TYR A 25 -8.98 21.99 14.65
C TYR A 25 -8.72 21.24 13.35
N PHE A 26 -9.64 20.39 12.92
CA PHE A 26 -9.49 19.62 11.69
C PHE A 26 -10.05 20.34 10.47
N HIS A 27 -10.94 21.32 10.69
CA HIS A 27 -11.59 22.06 9.62
C HIS A 27 -10.64 23.07 8.95
N SER A 28 -10.77 23.20 7.65
CA SER A 28 -9.96 24.10 6.83
C SER A 28 -10.86 24.93 5.92
N GLU A 29 -10.68 26.23 5.96
CA GLU A 29 -11.23 27.20 5.02
C GLU A 29 -10.08 27.91 4.29
N PRO A 30 -10.25 28.28 3.01
CA PRO A 30 -9.25 29.05 2.27
C PRO A 30 -8.87 30.36 2.99
N ASP A 31 -7.58 30.52 3.28
CA ASP A 31 -7.02 31.71 3.91
C ASP A 31 -5.67 32.11 3.26
N GLU A 32 -4.86 32.95 3.91
CA GLU A 32 -3.56 33.41 3.39
C GLU A 32 -2.39 32.42 3.61
N ARG A 33 -2.60 31.36 4.41
CA ARG A 33 -1.57 30.36 4.67
C ARG A 33 -1.35 29.49 3.43
N GLU A 34 -0.18 28.90 3.33
CA GLU A 34 0.11 27.88 2.32
C GLU A 34 -0.79 26.64 2.55
N PRO A 35 -1.58 26.20 1.56
CA PRO A 35 -2.40 25.01 1.70
C PRO A 35 -1.53 23.76 1.73
N TYR A 36 -1.95 22.80 2.55
CA TYR A 36 -1.44 21.43 2.48
C TYR A 36 -2.61 20.46 2.45
N THR A 37 -2.85 19.90 1.29
CA THR A 37 -4.07 19.16 1.01
C THR A 37 -3.77 17.71 0.70
N ILE A 38 -4.51 16.81 1.33
CA ILE A 38 -4.59 15.39 1.00
C ILE A 38 -6.06 15.02 0.79
N VAL A 39 -6.35 14.24 -0.24
CA VAL A 39 -7.64 13.57 -0.41
C VAL A 39 -7.48 12.09 -0.09
N ILE A 40 -8.35 11.56 0.77
CA ILE A 40 -8.28 10.16 1.16
C ILE A 40 -8.53 9.25 -0.05
N PRO A 41 -7.83 8.11 -0.21
CA PRO A 41 -8.35 7.02 -1.04
C PRO A 41 -9.67 6.53 -0.44
N PRO A 42 -10.83 6.85 -1.05
CA PRO A 42 -12.12 6.60 -0.40
C PRO A 42 -12.34 5.09 -0.23
N PRO A 43 -12.45 4.58 1.02
CA PRO A 43 -12.64 3.15 1.24
C PRO A 43 -14.00 2.67 0.70
N ASN A 44 -14.00 1.50 0.09
CA ASN A 44 -15.21 0.83 -0.38
C ASN A 44 -16.14 0.49 0.79
N VAL A 45 -17.43 0.81 0.69
CA VAL A 45 -18.46 0.52 1.71
C VAL A 45 -18.85 -0.96 1.79
N THR A 46 -17.88 -1.85 1.67
CA THR A 46 -18.05 -3.31 1.66
C THR A 46 -17.88 -3.97 3.03
N GLY A 47 -17.67 -3.19 4.09
CA GLY A 47 -17.49 -3.64 5.48
C GLY A 47 -16.40 -2.85 6.22
N VAL A 48 -15.89 -3.40 7.34
CA VAL A 48 -14.88 -2.76 8.21
C VAL A 48 -13.52 -2.59 7.54
N LEU A 49 -12.71 -1.65 8.02
CA LEU A 49 -11.34 -1.43 7.55
C LEU A 49 -10.41 -2.59 7.96
N HIS A 50 -9.39 -2.88 7.16
CA HIS A 50 -8.32 -3.83 7.47
C HIS A 50 -6.99 -3.10 7.71
N MET A 51 -5.95 -3.84 8.16
CA MET A 51 -4.66 -3.24 8.55
C MET A 51 -3.96 -2.43 7.44
N GLY A 52 -4.21 -2.72 6.17
CA GLY A 52 -3.73 -1.89 5.06
C GLY A 52 -4.32 -0.48 5.06
N HIS A 53 -5.61 -0.34 5.36
CA HIS A 53 -6.23 0.97 5.54
C HIS A 53 -5.69 1.70 6.77
N MET A 54 -5.43 0.96 7.88
CA MET A 54 -4.85 1.55 9.09
C MET A 54 -3.46 2.13 8.81
N LEU A 55 -2.61 1.41 8.07
CA LEU A 55 -1.30 1.91 7.66
C LEU A 55 -1.42 3.15 6.75
N ASN A 56 -2.25 3.06 5.71
CA ASN A 56 -2.43 4.14 4.74
C ASN A 56 -2.89 5.44 5.41
N ASN A 57 -3.92 5.36 6.26
CA ASN A 57 -4.47 6.53 6.93
C ASN A 57 -3.54 7.05 8.04
N THR A 58 -2.76 6.19 8.70
CA THR A 58 -1.73 6.63 9.63
C THR A 58 -0.66 7.48 8.93
N ILE A 59 -0.21 7.07 7.73
CA ILE A 59 0.75 7.83 6.93
C ILE A 59 0.19 9.22 6.58
N GLN A 60 -1.04 9.28 6.07
CA GLN A 60 -1.71 10.55 5.74
C GLN A 60 -1.82 11.46 6.95
N ASP A 61 -2.27 10.94 8.10
CA ASP A 61 -2.42 11.72 9.31
C ASP A 61 -1.10 12.28 9.85
N VAL A 62 -0.01 11.49 9.73
CA VAL A 62 1.34 11.97 10.11
C VAL A 62 1.75 13.17 9.25
N LEU A 63 1.51 13.12 7.95
CA LEU A 63 1.84 14.22 7.03
C LEU A 63 0.97 15.46 7.32
N ILE A 64 -0.33 15.27 7.51
CA ILE A 64 -1.29 16.35 7.81
C ILE A 64 -0.98 17.02 9.15
N ARG A 65 -0.71 16.23 10.21
CA ARG A 65 -0.37 16.79 11.53
C ARG A 65 0.94 17.56 11.51
N ARG A 66 1.95 17.03 10.81
CA ARG A 66 3.20 17.75 10.62
C ARG A 66 3.00 19.07 9.87
N ALA A 67 2.24 19.06 8.77
CA ALA A 67 1.94 20.27 8.00
C ALA A 67 1.22 21.32 8.85
N ARG A 68 0.27 20.90 9.70
CA ARG A 68 -0.44 21.78 10.64
C ARG A 68 0.52 22.41 11.66
N LEU A 69 1.43 21.62 12.24
CA LEU A 69 2.48 22.11 13.14
C LEU A 69 3.47 23.05 12.43
N GLN A 70 3.66 22.91 11.11
CA GLN A 70 4.46 23.84 10.29
C GLN A 70 3.71 25.15 9.99
N GLY A 71 2.49 25.31 10.47
CA GLY A 71 1.68 26.51 10.27
C GLY A 71 0.95 26.58 8.93
N LYS A 72 0.94 25.48 8.15
CA LYS A 72 0.19 25.40 6.91
C LYS A 72 -1.31 25.24 7.17
N ASN A 73 -2.11 25.64 6.19
CA ASN A 73 -3.55 25.35 6.22
C ASN A 73 -3.78 23.91 5.75
N ALA A 74 -3.82 22.99 6.71
CA ALA A 74 -3.88 21.57 6.44
C ALA A 74 -5.32 21.08 6.25
N CYS A 75 -5.65 20.63 5.04
CA CYS A 75 -6.95 20.11 4.65
C CYS A 75 -6.83 18.62 4.28
N TRP A 76 -7.46 17.74 5.05
CA TRP A 76 -7.54 16.31 4.72
C TRP A 76 -8.98 15.89 4.50
N VAL A 77 -9.36 15.73 3.22
CA VAL A 77 -10.74 15.44 2.82
C VAL A 77 -11.03 13.96 2.96
N PRO A 78 -11.95 13.55 3.87
CA PRO A 78 -12.39 12.18 4.00
C PRO A 78 -13.51 11.84 3.02
N GLY A 79 -13.75 10.53 2.83
CA GLY A 79 -14.90 10.05 2.08
C GLY A 79 -14.93 8.56 1.94
N THR A 80 -15.95 8.05 1.21
CA THR A 80 -16.16 6.64 0.95
C THR A 80 -16.56 6.42 -0.52
N ASP A 81 -16.26 5.23 -1.04
CA ASP A 81 -16.59 4.84 -2.41
C ASP A 81 -17.75 3.85 -2.42
N HIS A 82 -18.68 4.04 -3.35
CA HIS A 82 -19.83 3.17 -3.54
C HIS A 82 -19.48 1.78 -4.05
N ALA A 83 -18.32 1.64 -4.73
CA ALA A 83 -17.71 0.38 -5.14
C ALA A 83 -18.66 -0.57 -5.88
N SER A 84 -19.32 -0.09 -6.92
CA SER A 84 -20.38 -0.72 -7.74
C SER A 84 -20.51 -2.25 -7.60
N ILE A 85 -19.67 -3.04 -8.26
CA ILE A 85 -19.71 -4.51 -8.27
C ILE A 85 -19.56 -5.08 -6.85
N ALA A 86 -18.60 -4.56 -6.07
CA ALA A 86 -18.27 -5.14 -4.78
C ALA A 86 -19.39 -4.94 -3.75
N THR A 87 -20.05 -3.79 -3.76
CA THR A 87 -21.18 -3.47 -2.88
C THR A 87 -22.43 -4.21 -3.33
N GLU A 88 -22.74 -4.20 -4.64
CA GLU A 88 -23.88 -4.95 -5.17
C GLU A 88 -23.80 -6.44 -4.82
N ALA A 89 -22.64 -7.07 -4.99
CA ALA A 89 -22.42 -8.46 -4.59
C ALA A 89 -22.70 -8.72 -3.10
N LYS A 90 -22.37 -7.78 -2.22
CA LYS A 90 -22.65 -7.88 -0.78
C LYS A 90 -24.15 -7.72 -0.48
N VAL A 91 -24.82 -6.80 -1.15
CA VAL A 91 -26.27 -6.60 -1.03
C VAL A 91 -27.01 -7.83 -1.53
N VAL A 92 -26.64 -8.38 -2.70
CA VAL A 92 -27.23 -9.60 -3.27
C VAL A 92 -27.04 -10.80 -2.32
N ALA A 93 -25.84 -10.97 -1.75
CA ALA A 93 -25.58 -12.04 -0.78
C ALA A 93 -26.48 -11.92 0.45
N LYS A 94 -26.65 -10.71 0.99
CA LYS A 94 -27.56 -10.44 2.10
C LYS A 94 -29.02 -10.72 1.75
N LEU A 95 -29.50 -10.26 0.58
CA LEU A 95 -30.87 -10.52 0.11
C LEU A 95 -31.13 -12.03 -0.01
N LYS A 96 -30.16 -12.78 -0.55
CA LYS A 96 -30.23 -14.24 -0.64
C LYS A 96 -30.33 -14.93 0.71
N GLU A 97 -29.61 -14.45 1.74
CA GLU A 97 -29.74 -14.92 3.13
C GLU A 97 -31.15 -14.65 3.69
N GLU A 98 -31.78 -13.56 3.26
CA GLU A 98 -33.16 -13.17 3.62
C GLU A 98 -34.23 -13.87 2.74
N GLY A 99 -33.82 -14.71 1.77
CA GLY A 99 -34.72 -15.44 0.88
C GLY A 99 -35.29 -14.60 -0.26
N ILE A 100 -34.69 -13.46 -0.59
CA ILE A 100 -35.10 -12.53 -1.65
C ILE A 100 -34.19 -12.71 -2.87
N ASP A 101 -34.75 -12.92 -4.06
CA ASP A 101 -34.03 -12.89 -5.32
C ASP A 101 -33.96 -11.46 -5.86
N LYS A 102 -32.75 -11.03 -6.27
CA LYS A 102 -32.52 -9.72 -6.91
C LYS A 102 -33.43 -9.51 -8.13
N ASN A 103 -33.67 -10.58 -8.91
CA ASN A 103 -34.46 -10.52 -10.15
C ASN A 103 -35.96 -10.25 -9.89
N ASP A 104 -36.46 -10.45 -8.68
CA ASP A 104 -37.83 -10.17 -8.29
C ASP A 104 -38.03 -8.71 -7.84
N LEU A 105 -36.93 -7.92 -7.74
CA LEU A 105 -36.99 -6.55 -7.28
C LEU A 105 -36.97 -5.56 -8.45
N SER A 106 -37.78 -4.48 -8.32
CA SER A 106 -37.54 -3.30 -9.17
C SER A 106 -36.22 -2.63 -8.84
N ARG A 107 -35.71 -1.80 -9.79
CA ARG A 107 -34.46 -1.02 -9.55
C ARG A 107 -34.58 -0.19 -8.27
N GLU A 108 -35.69 0.50 -8.05
CA GLU A 108 -35.91 1.34 -6.87
C GLU A 108 -35.91 0.52 -5.58
N ALA A 109 -36.53 -0.66 -5.60
CA ALA A 109 -36.55 -1.54 -4.45
C ALA A 109 -35.13 -2.06 -4.12
N PHE A 110 -34.36 -2.46 -5.13
CA PHE A 110 -32.97 -2.88 -4.94
C PHE A 110 -32.11 -1.73 -4.41
N LEU A 111 -32.20 -0.53 -4.99
CA LEU A 111 -31.44 0.63 -4.57
C LEU A 111 -31.69 0.98 -3.10
N LYS A 112 -32.91 0.81 -2.60
CA LYS A 112 -33.20 1.00 -1.17
C LYS A 112 -32.35 0.09 -0.29
N HIS A 113 -32.24 -1.20 -0.63
CA HIS A 113 -31.37 -2.14 0.12
C HIS A 113 -29.88 -1.76 0.01
N ALA A 114 -29.44 -1.26 -1.14
CA ALA A 114 -28.06 -0.81 -1.34
C ALA A 114 -27.74 0.45 -0.52
N TRP A 115 -28.66 1.41 -0.45
CA TRP A 115 -28.53 2.59 0.42
C TRP A 115 -28.52 2.23 1.90
N ASP A 116 -29.41 1.32 2.35
CA ASP A 116 -29.43 0.85 3.75
C ASP A 116 -28.09 0.19 4.13
N TRP A 117 -27.52 -0.59 3.21
CA TRP A 117 -26.16 -1.16 3.37
C TRP A 117 -25.09 -0.08 3.50
N THR A 118 -25.10 0.88 2.60
CA THR A 118 -24.11 1.96 2.52
C THR A 118 -24.14 2.86 3.74
N HIS A 119 -25.32 3.27 4.21
CA HIS A 119 -25.45 4.06 5.43
C HIS A 119 -24.90 3.33 6.65
N LYS A 120 -25.17 2.02 6.75
CA LYS A 120 -24.66 1.21 7.88
C LYS A 120 -23.12 1.12 7.87
N TYR A 121 -22.52 0.74 6.75
CA TYR A 121 -21.09 0.45 6.71
C TYR A 121 -20.22 1.68 6.46
N GLY A 122 -20.72 2.70 5.79
CA GLY A 122 -20.06 4.01 5.66
C GLY A 122 -19.80 4.64 7.03
N GLY A 123 -20.83 4.66 7.90
CA GLY A 123 -20.67 5.16 9.27
C GLY A 123 -19.62 4.40 10.09
N VAL A 124 -19.60 3.06 9.98
CA VAL A 124 -18.60 2.23 10.68
C VAL A 124 -17.17 2.55 10.23
N ILE A 125 -16.94 2.75 8.92
CA ILE A 125 -15.64 3.11 8.36
C ILE A 125 -15.14 4.44 8.95
N LEU A 126 -15.98 5.47 8.94
CA LEU A 126 -15.61 6.79 9.45
C LEU A 126 -15.30 6.74 10.95
N GLU A 127 -16.09 6.01 11.73
CA GLU A 127 -15.81 5.80 13.16
C GLU A 127 -14.50 5.06 13.42
N GLN A 128 -14.14 4.08 12.60
CA GLN A 128 -12.83 3.41 12.70
C GLN A 128 -11.67 4.38 12.46
N LEU A 129 -11.81 5.31 11.51
CA LEU A 129 -10.81 6.35 11.24
C LEU A 129 -10.69 7.32 12.42
N LYS A 130 -11.81 7.75 13.02
CA LYS A 130 -11.81 8.58 14.24
C LYS A 130 -11.09 7.87 15.39
N LYS A 131 -11.37 6.58 15.61
CA LYS A 131 -10.71 5.79 16.66
C LYS A 131 -9.20 5.63 16.44
N LEU A 132 -8.74 5.60 15.20
CA LEU A 132 -7.32 5.61 14.86
C LEU A 132 -6.66 6.98 15.15
N GLY A 133 -7.45 8.02 15.34
CA GLY A 133 -6.98 9.39 15.56
C GLY A 133 -6.78 10.19 14.29
N CYS A 134 -7.42 9.82 13.18
CA CYS A 134 -7.33 10.55 11.93
C CYS A 134 -7.91 11.97 12.07
N SER A 135 -7.12 12.97 11.69
CA SER A 135 -7.50 14.38 11.80
C SER A 135 -8.09 14.92 10.48
N CYS A 136 -9.06 14.17 9.94
CA CYS A 136 -9.78 14.56 8.74
C CYS A 136 -10.70 15.76 8.97
N ASP A 137 -10.88 16.58 7.95
CA ASP A 137 -11.93 17.61 7.90
C ASP A 137 -13.29 16.93 7.66
N TRP A 138 -13.96 16.56 8.76
CA TRP A 138 -15.21 15.78 8.71
C TRP A 138 -16.37 16.54 8.10
N GLU A 139 -16.34 17.86 8.07
CA GLU A 139 -17.37 18.70 7.44
C GLU A 139 -17.31 18.57 5.90
N ARG A 140 -16.14 18.21 5.36
CA ARG A 140 -15.91 17.97 3.93
C ARG A 140 -16.09 16.51 3.51
N THR A 141 -16.67 15.67 4.39
CA THR A 141 -16.90 14.25 4.06
C THR A 141 -17.74 14.11 2.80
N LYS A 142 -17.25 13.29 1.84
CA LYS A 142 -17.95 13.01 0.58
C LYS A 142 -18.15 11.52 0.37
N PHE A 143 -19.25 11.19 -0.27
CA PHE A 143 -19.52 9.86 -0.80
C PHE A 143 -19.60 9.94 -2.33
N THR A 144 -19.01 9.00 -3.05
CA THR A 144 -18.93 9.05 -4.51
C THR A 144 -20.30 9.06 -5.21
N MET A 145 -21.40 8.73 -4.52
CA MET A 145 -22.78 8.84 -5.02
C MET A 145 -23.60 9.95 -4.36
N ASP A 146 -22.99 10.90 -3.66
CA ASP A 146 -23.69 12.13 -3.27
C ASP A 146 -24.20 12.84 -4.53
N ASP A 147 -25.29 13.59 -4.40
CA ASP A 147 -25.95 14.24 -5.54
C ASP A 147 -24.97 15.11 -6.34
N ASP A 148 -24.19 15.95 -5.66
CA ASP A 148 -23.22 16.84 -6.29
C ASP A 148 -22.06 16.08 -6.98
N MET A 149 -21.64 14.96 -6.40
CA MET A 149 -20.65 14.08 -6.99
C MET A 149 -21.20 13.36 -8.24
N SER A 150 -22.44 12.88 -8.16
CA SER A 150 -23.12 12.22 -9.29
C SER A 150 -23.40 13.20 -10.44
N GLU A 151 -23.81 14.43 -10.17
CA GLU A 151 -23.97 15.47 -11.18
C GLU A 151 -22.64 15.77 -11.89
N ALA A 152 -21.54 15.82 -11.16
CA ALA A 152 -20.21 16.02 -11.75
C ALA A 152 -19.83 14.86 -12.69
N VAL A 153 -20.10 13.61 -12.29
CA VAL A 153 -19.85 12.41 -13.12
C VAL A 153 -20.68 12.45 -14.40
N ILE A 154 -21.98 12.75 -14.28
CA ILE A 154 -22.88 12.83 -15.43
C ILE A 154 -22.45 13.94 -16.40
N LYS A 155 -22.08 15.12 -15.87
CA LYS A 155 -21.59 16.25 -16.69
C LYS A 155 -20.32 15.86 -17.47
N VAL A 156 -19.39 15.16 -16.82
CA VAL A 156 -18.17 14.65 -17.44
C VAL A 156 -18.49 13.64 -18.55
N PHE A 157 -19.42 12.72 -18.33
CA PHE A 157 -19.82 11.77 -19.35
C PHE A 157 -20.39 12.48 -20.59
N VAL A 158 -21.31 13.44 -20.38
CA VAL A 158 -21.93 14.20 -21.47
C VAL A 158 -20.88 15.02 -22.24
N ASP A 159 -19.95 15.66 -21.55
CA ASP A 159 -18.85 16.42 -22.15
C ASP A 159 -17.95 15.53 -23.03
N LEU A 160 -17.47 14.42 -22.49
CA LEU A 160 -16.61 13.46 -23.22
C LEU A 160 -17.33 12.81 -24.40
N PHE A 161 -18.63 12.56 -24.27
CA PHE A 161 -19.45 12.09 -25.40
C PHE A 161 -19.55 13.14 -26.52
N ASN A 162 -19.82 14.38 -26.17
CA ASN A 162 -19.89 15.49 -27.14
C ASN A 162 -18.55 15.76 -27.81
N LYS A 163 -17.42 15.52 -27.14
CA LYS A 163 -16.06 15.53 -27.71
C LYS A 163 -15.77 14.32 -28.61
N GLY A 164 -16.65 13.32 -28.66
CA GLY A 164 -16.47 12.07 -29.42
C GLY A 164 -15.43 11.13 -28.81
N LEU A 165 -15.12 11.33 -27.54
CA LEU A 165 -14.21 10.47 -26.77
C LEU A 165 -14.95 9.28 -26.15
N ILE A 166 -16.21 9.46 -25.74
CA ILE A 166 -17.08 8.35 -25.33
C ILE A 166 -17.87 7.87 -26.55
N TYR A 167 -17.92 6.58 -26.76
CA TYR A 167 -18.66 5.94 -27.82
C TYR A 167 -19.26 4.60 -27.40
N ARG A 168 -20.29 4.15 -28.09
CA ARG A 168 -20.86 2.80 -27.95
C ARG A 168 -20.24 1.88 -29.00
N GLY A 169 -19.75 0.71 -28.61
CA GLY A 169 -19.08 -0.22 -29.52
C GLY A 169 -19.35 -1.68 -29.18
N TYR A 170 -19.48 -2.49 -30.27
CA TYR A 170 -19.56 -3.95 -30.14
C TYR A 170 -18.18 -4.54 -30.17
N ARG A 171 -17.65 -4.90 -28.99
CA ARG A 171 -16.27 -5.38 -28.81
C ARG A 171 -16.20 -6.61 -27.91
N MET A 172 -15.08 -7.34 -28.03
CA MET A 172 -14.73 -8.38 -27.06
C MET A 172 -14.44 -7.75 -25.69
N VAL A 173 -15.08 -8.27 -24.65
CA VAL A 173 -14.95 -7.82 -23.27
C VAL A 173 -14.75 -9.01 -22.35
N ASN A 174 -14.15 -8.76 -21.20
CA ASN A 174 -14.07 -9.74 -20.11
C ASN A 174 -15.44 -9.78 -19.40
N TRP A 175 -16.14 -10.90 -19.48
CA TRP A 175 -17.44 -11.09 -18.86
C TRP A 175 -17.35 -11.95 -17.62
N ASP A 176 -17.90 -11.49 -16.51
CA ASP A 176 -18.10 -12.26 -15.28
C ASP A 176 -19.47 -12.95 -15.33
N PRO A 177 -19.53 -14.27 -15.53
CA PRO A 177 -20.82 -14.96 -15.68
C PRO A 177 -21.59 -15.12 -14.36
N GLU A 178 -20.93 -14.97 -13.20
CA GLU A 178 -21.59 -15.01 -11.89
C GLU A 178 -22.21 -13.66 -11.54
N ALA A 179 -21.47 -12.57 -11.76
CA ALA A 179 -21.99 -11.22 -11.58
C ALA A 179 -22.84 -10.74 -12.76
N LYS A 180 -22.79 -11.42 -13.93
CA LYS A 180 -23.45 -11.05 -15.19
C LYS A 180 -23.15 -9.62 -15.63
N THR A 181 -21.88 -9.26 -15.58
CA THR A 181 -21.39 -7.92 -15.94
C THR A 181 -20.00 -7.98 -16.55
N THR A 182 -19.64 -6.92 -17.26
CA THR A 182 -18.28 -6.73 -17.78
C THR A 182 -17.29 -6.37 -16.67
N LEU A 183 -16.03 -6.75 -16.88
CA LEU A 183 -14.88 -6.36 -16.07
C LEU A 183 -13.89 -5.58 -16.94
N SER A 184 -13.14 -4.68 -16.31
CA SER A 184 -11.94 -4.10 -16.92
C SER A 184 -10.84 -5.16 -17.02
N ASP A 185 -9.89 -4.99 -17.95
CA ASP A 185 -8.79 -5.93 -18.14
C ASP A 185 -7.98 -6.12 -16.84
N GLU A 186 -7.86 -5.06 -16.05
CA GLU A 186 -7.11 -5.02 -14.80
C GLU A 186 -7.82 -5.74 -13.64
N GLU A 187 -9.15 -5.94 -13.72
CA GLU A 187 -9.94 -6.68 -12.73
C GLU A 187 -9.85 -8.20 -12.92
N VAL A 188 -9.13 -8.64 -13.97
CA VAL A 188 -8.90 -10.05 -14.27
C VAL A 188 -7.60 -10.53 -13.64
N VAL A 189 -7.71 -11.50 -12.75
CA VAL A 189 -6.56 -12.14 -12.10
C VAL A 189 -6.24 -13.44 -12.82
N TYR A 190 -5.03 -13.54 -13.36
CA TYR A 190 -4.57 -14.74 -14.05
C TYR A 190 -3.92 -15.73 -13.09
N GLU A 191 -4.44 -16.96 -13.08
CA GLU A 191 -3.95 -18.07 -12.26
C GLU A 191 -3.48 -19.22 -13.16
N GLU A 192 -2.35 -19.84 -12.82
CA GLU A 192 -1.94 -21.07 -13.46
C GLU A 192 -2.78 -22.24 -12.92
N ARG A 193 -3.49 -22.91 -13.81
CA ARG A 193 -4.31 -24.07 -13.48
C ARG A 193 -3.92 -25.26 -14.34
N GLN A 194 -3.92 -26.43 -13.71
CA GLN A 194 -3.78 -27.70 -14.41
C GLN A 194 -5.09 -28.00 -15.14
N GLY A 195 -4.99 -28.25 -16.44
CA GLY A 195 -6.10 -28.59 -17.30
C GLY A 195 -5.69 -29.66 -18.30
N ASN A 196 -6.46 -29.83 -19.36
CA ASN A 196 -6.17 -30.74 -20.43
C ASN A 196 -6.14 -30.02 -21.78
N LEU A 197 -5.27 -30.49 -22.66
CA LEU A 197 -5.25 -30.15 -24.07
C LEU A 197 -5.83 -31.34 -24.84
N TYR A 198 -6.89 -31.07 -25.60
CA TYR A 198 -7.65 -32.08 -26.34
C TYR A 198 -7.32 -31.99 -27.83
N TYR A 199 -6.94 -33.11 -28.43
CA TYR A 199 -6.61 -33.25 -29.84
C TYR A 199 -7.82 -33.81 -30.57
N ILE A 200 -8.48 -32.99 -31.42
CA ILE A 200 -9.76 -33.30 -32.06
C ILE A 200 -9.58 -33.30 -33.57
N GLN A 201 -10.13 -34.32 -34.25
CA GLN A 201 -10.11 -34.44 -35.69
C GLN A 201 -11.34 -33.80 -36.33
N TYR A 202 -11.07 -32.98 -37.34
CA TYR A 202 -12.06 -32.40 -38.23
C TYR A 202 -11.97 -33.06 -39.57
N LYS A 203 -13.09 -33.56 -40.09
CA LYS A 203 -13.15 -34.21 -41.38
C LYS A 203 -13.04 -33.20 -42.50
N ILE A 204 -12.15 -33.41 -43.45
CA ILE A 204 -11.96 -32.53 -44.59
C ILE A 204 -12.99 -32.88 -45.69
N LEU A 205 -13.67 -31.87 -46.23
CA LEU A 205 -14.57 -31.99 -47.37
C LEU A 205 -13.75 -32.12 -48.64
N THR A 206 -13.83 -33.29 -49.28
CA THR A 206 -13.31 -33.50 -50.65
C THR A 206 -14.33 -33.03 -51.67
N PRO A 207 -13.93 -32.57 -52.89
CA PRO A 207 -14.87 -32.13 -53.93
C PRO A 207 -15.94 -33.11 -54.34
N ALA A 208 -15.73 -34.42 -54.05
CA ALA A 208 -16.71 -35.46 -54.31
C ALA A 208 -17.94 -35.43 -53.37
N LEU A 209 -17.72 -35.02 -52.13
CA LEU A 209 -18.80 -34.91 -51.13
C LEU A 209 -19.62 -33.60 -51.25
N SER A 210 -19.12 -32.59 -51.96
CA SER A 210 -19.81 -31.29 -52.11
C SER A 210 -20.93 -31.28 -53.19
N LYS A 211 -21.13 -32.38 -53.89
CA LYS A 211 -22.13 -32.46 -54.96
C LYS A 211 -23.40 -33.23 -54.55
N GLU A 212 -23.46 -33.86 -53.38
CA GLU A 212 -24.56 -34.73 -53.03
C GLU A 212 -25.44 -34.35 -51.82
N GLU A 213 -25.51 -33.08 -51.47
CA GLU A 213 -26.51 -32.62 -50.48
C GLU A 213 -27.93 -32.48 -51.06
N GLY A 214 -28.27 -33.22 -52.07
CA GLY A 214 -29.57 -33.19 -52.73
C GLY A 214 -30.23 -34.49 -53.10
N ALA A 215 -29.67 -35.66 -52.76
CA ALA A 215 -30.28 -36.93 -53.14
C ALA A 215 -30.09 -38.04 -52.07
N HIS A 216 -31.20 -38.44 -51.46
CA HIS A 216 -31.32 -39.68 -50.72
C HIS A 216 -31.22 -40.88 -51.69
N THR A 217 -30.03 -41.41 -51.91
CA THR A 217 -29.79 -42.81 -52.27
C THR A 217 -28.28 -43.07 -52.21
N ALA A 218 -27.87 -44.00 -51.30
CA ALA A 218 -26.53 -44.50 -51.19
C ALA A 218 -26.15 -45.28 -52.47
N SER A 219 -25.13 -44.84 -53.20
CA SER A 219 -24.50 -45.59 -54.26
C SER A 219 -23.22 -46.27 -53.78
N PRO A 220 -22.97 -47.60 -54.04
CA PRO A 220 -21.86 -48.38 -53.47
C PRO A 220 -20.50 -48.13 -54.09
N ALA A 221 -20.20 -47.02 -54.74
CA ALA A 221 -18.98 -46.79 -55.55
C ALA A 221 -17.93 -45.86 -54.94
N LEU A 222 -17.91 -45.62 -53.63
CA LEU A 222 -16.94 -44.75 -52.93
C LEU A 222 -16.14 -45.47 -51.81
N GLU A 223 -16.01 -46.81 -51.90
CA GLU A 223 -15.03 -47.56 -51.11
C GLU A 223 -13.63 -47.39 -51.73
N GLY A 224 -12.84 -46.36 -51.32
CA GLY A 224 -11.49 -46.26 -51.78
C GLY A 224 -10.77 -44.88 -51.67
N LEU A 225 -11.52 -43.84 -51.37
CA LEU A 225 -10.89 -42.55 -51.07
C LEU A 225 -10.81 -42.43 -49.53
N GLY A 226 -9.61 -42.57 -48.96
CA GLY A 226 -9.39 -42.41 -47.50
C GLY A 226 -9.95 -41.10 -47.01
N GLU A 227 -10.71 -41.16 -45.93
CA GLU A 227 -11.19 -39.94 -45.27
C GLU A 227 -9.99 -39.11 -44.78
N GLU A 228 -9.93 -37.84 -45.19
CA GLU A 228 -8.87 -36.92 -44.77
C GLU A 228 -9.31 -36.17 -43.53
N TYR A 229 -8.47 -36.14 -42.48
CA TYR A 229 -8.74 -35.47 -41.24
C TYR A 229 -7.65 -34.45 -40.92
N LEU A 230 -8.05 -33.32 -40.33
CA LEU A 230 -7.16 -32.30 -39.77
C LEU A 230 -7.30 -32.29 -38.26
N THR A 231 -6.19 -32.45 -37.51
CA THR A 231 -6.21 -32.47 -36.06
C THR A 231 -5.92 -31.08 -35.52
N ILE A 232 -6.79 -30.56 -34.66
CA ILE A 232 -6.58 -29.34 -33.88
C ILE A 232 -6.35 -29.69 -32.41
N ALA A 233 -5.71 -28.80 -31.67
CA ALA A 233 -5.55 -28.91 -30.21
C ALA A 233 -6.26 -27.75 -29.52
N THR A 234 -7.08 -28.02 -28.51
CA THR A 234 -7.83 -27.02 -27.76
C THR A 234 -7.92 -27.35 -26.28
N THR A 235 -7.88 -26.31 -25.42
CA THR A 235 -8.19 -26.45 -23.98
C THR A 235 -9.69 -26.28 -23.70
N ARG A 236 -10.48 -25.85 -24.71
CA ARG A 236 -11.88 -25.48 -24.59
C ARG A 236 -12.76 -26.24 -25.62
N PRO A 237 -12.91 -27.57 -25.51
CA PRO A 237 -13.69 -28.35 -26.48
C PRO A 237 -15.17 -27.96 -26.50
N GLU A 238 -15.74 -27.37 -25.45
CA GLU A 238 -17.10 -26.86 -25.42
C GLU A 238 -17.34 -25.72 -26.41
N THR A 239 -16.31 -25.03 -26.88
CA THR A 239 -16.47 -23.92 -27.82
C THR A 239 -16.52 -24.32 -29.30
N ILE A 240 -16.38 -25.59 -29.63
CA ILE A 240 -16.43 -26.07 -31.02
C ILE A 240 -17.73 -25.70 -31.75
N PHE A 241 -18.85 -25.56 -31.01
CA PHE A 241 -20.11 -25.12 -31.57
C PHE A 241 -20.10 -23.71 -32.16
N GLY A 242 -19.11 -22.89 -31.78
CA GLY A 242 -18.89 -21.54 -32.30
C GLY A 242 -17.77 -21.43 -33.33
N ASP A 243 -17.17 -22.54 -33.76
CA ASP A 243 -16.09 -22.53 -34.74
C ASP A 243 -16.59 -22.13 -36.14
N THR A 244 -15.90 -21.17 -36.75
CA THR A 244 -16.26 -20.62 -38.06
C THR A 244 -15.14 -20.76 -39.08
N ALA A 245 -13.94 -21.17 -38.70
CA ALA A 245 -12.85 -21.53 -39.58
C ALA A 245 -11.81 -22.41 -38.86
N ILE A 246 -10.95 -23.09 -39.68
CA ILE A 246 -9.65 -23.58 -39.20
C ILE A 246 -8.59 -22.74 -39.91
N CYS A 247 -7.62 -22.25 -39.13
CA CYS A 247 -6.51 -21.47 -39.65
C CYS A 247 -5.23 -22.31 -39.71
N ILE A 248 -4.51 -22.21 -40.82
CA ILE A 248 -3.21 -22.86 -41.07
C ILE A 248 -2.18 -21.81 -41.46
N ASN A 249 -0.92 -22.07 -41.21
CA ASN A 249 0.15 -21.17 -41.68
C ASN A 249 0.41 -21.38 -43.20
N PRO A 250 0.39 -20.35 -44.04
CA PRO A 250 0.60 -20.51 -45.50
C PRO A 250 1.96 -21.13 -45.87
N ASN A 251 2.95 -21.03 -44.97
CA ASN A 251 4.31 -21.55 -45.17
C ASN A 251 4.51 -22.96 -44.59
N ASP A 252 3.49 -23.56 -44.00
CA ASP A 252 3.55 -24.94 -43.47
C ASP A 252 3.33 -25.96 -44.59
N ALA A 253 4.39 -26.61 -44.98
CA ALA A 253 4.35 -27.60 -46.06
C ALA A 253 3.41 -28.79 -45.74
N ARG A 254 3.10 -29.07 -44.48
CA ARG A 254 2.19 -30.16 -44.07
C ARG A 254 0.76 -29.92 -44.56
N PHE A 255 0.34 -28.62 -44.69
CA PHE A 255 -1.06 -28.26 -44.90
C PHE A 255 -1.31 -27.50 -46.22
N THR A 256 -0.31 -27.26 -47.03
CA THR A 256 -0.45 -26.54 -48.32
C THR A 256 -1.50 -27.15 -49.25
N HIS A 257 -1.72 -28.46 -49.19
CA HIS A 257 -2.73 -29.18 -50.00
C HIS A 257 -4.17 -28.93 -49.49
N LEU A 258 -4.36 -28.32 -48.33
CA LEU A 258 -5.66 -28.01 -47.70
C LEU A 258 -6.14 -26.58 -48.09
N LYS A 259 -5.34 -25.83 -48.79
CA LYS A 259 -5.71 -24.48 -49.22
C LYS A 259 -7.03 -24.44 -49.97
N GLY A 260 -7.97 -23.61 -49.50
CA GLY A 260 -9.27 -23.42 -50.13
C GLY A 260 -10.24 -24.59 -49.90
N LYS A 261 -9.86 -25.63 -49.17
CA LYS A 261 -10.74 -26.73 -48.75
C LYS A 261 -11.62 -26.26 -47.58
N LYS A 262 -12.59 -27.09 -47.22
CA LYS A 262 -13.48 -26.91 -46.09
C LYS A 262 -13.38 -28.08 -45.14
N ALA A 263 -13.69 -27.88 -43.88
CA ALA A 263 -13.73 -28.89 -42.82
C ALA A 263 -15.14 -28.99 -42.21
N ILE A 264 -15.44 -30.12 -41.59
CA ILE A 264 -16.69 -30.34 -40.86
C ILE A 264 -16.38 -30.29 -39.37
N VAL A 265 -17.06 -29.41 -38.65
CA VAL A 265 -17.00 -29.33 -37.18
C VAL A 265 -17.67 -30.60 -36.60
N PRO A 266 -17.00 -31.31 -35.70
CA PRO A 266 -17.61 -32.48 -35.04
C PRO A 266 -18.90 -32.12 -34.26
N ILE A 267 -19.78 -33.12 -34.08
CA ILE A 267 -21.06 -33.00 -33.37
C ILE A 267 -22.08 -32.14 -34.12
N CYS A 268 -21.79 -30.89 -34.37
CA CYS A 268 -22.73 -29.96 -35.02
C CYS A 268 -22.74 -30.07 -36.55
N ASN A 269 -21.83 -30.78 -37.16
CA ASN A 269 -21.71 -30.99 -38.60
C ASN A 269 -21.70 -29.75 -39.47
N ARG A 270 -21.30 -28.58 -38.89
CA ARG A 270 -21.16 -27.30 -39.63
C ARG A 270 -19.96 -27.37 -40.56
N VAL A 271 -20.17 -26.91 -41.80
CA VAL A 271 -19.10 -26.79 -42.79
C VAL A 271 -18.43 -25.45 -42.68
N ILE A 272 -17.12 -25.44 -42.41
CA ILE A 272 -16.31 -24.24 -42.20
C ILE A 272 -15.13 -24.17 -43.21
N PRO A 273 -14.66 -22.98 -43.61
CA PRO A 273 -13.48 -22.85 -44.44
C PRO A 273 -12.19 -23.15 -43.72
N ILE A 274 -11.18 -23.57 -44.49
CA ILE A 274 -9.78 -23.54 -44.05
C ILE A 274 -9.16 -22.25 -44.59
N ILE A 275 -8.72 -21.36 -43.70
CA ILE A 275 -8.09 -20.09 -44.02
C ILE A 275 -6.59 -20.13 -43.75
N GLU A 276 -5.83 -19.21 -44.35
CA GLU A 276 -4.40 -19.10 -44.23
C GLU A 276 -4.00 -17.80 -43.54
N ASP A 277 -3.21 -17.90 -42.44
CA ASP A 277 -2.69 -16.71 -41.78
C ASP A 277 -1.33 -16.99 -41.09
N ASP A 278 -0.40 -16.05 -41.19
CA ASP A 278 0.93 -16.10 -40.57
C ASP A 278 0.88 -16.08 -39.03
N TYR A 279 -0.28 -15.75 -38.46
CA TYR A 279 -0.52 -15.79 -37.00
C TYR A 279 -0.32 -17.20 -36.41
N VAL A 280 -0.56 -18.26 -37.20
CA VAL A 280 -0.44 -19.64 -36.69
C VAL A 280 1.03 -20.03 -36.58
N ASP A 281 1.47 -20.38 -35.36
CA ASP A 281 2.79 -20.92 -35.13
C ASP A 281 2.87 -22.38 -35.60
N VAL A 282 3.76 -22.63 -36.53
CA VAL A 282 3.98 -23.95 -37.17
C VAL A 282 4.45 -25.02 -36.16
N GLU A 283 5.17 -24.63 -35.13
CA GLU A 283 5.75 -25.52 -34.11
C GLU A 283 4.85 -25.74 -32.91
N PHE A 284 3.85 -24.87 -32.71
CA PHE A 284 2.95 -24.98 -31.55
C PHE A 284 1.77 -25.92 -31.81
N GLY A 285 1.55 -26.85 -30.90
CA GLY A 285 0.42 -27.79 -30.92
C GLY A 285 0.46 -28.69 -32.17
N THR A 286 -0.58 -28.59 -33.01
CA THR A 286 -0.68 -29.31 -34.29
C THR A 286 -0.23 -28.49 -35.50
N GLY A 287 0.05 -27.19 -35.31
CA GLY A 287 0.26 -26.22 -36.40
C GLY A 287 -1.05 -25.78 -37.09
N CYS A 288 -2.20 -26.11 -36.50
CA CYS A 288 -3.52 -25.71 -36.96
C CYS A 288 -4.32 -25.13 -35.79
N LEU A 289 -5.04 -24.04 -36.06
CA LEU A 289 -5.84 -23.33 -35.05
C LEU A 289 -7.32 -23.41 -35.46
N LYS A 290 -8.19 -23.85 -34.54
CA LYS A 290 -9.63 -23.59 -34.66
C LYS A 290 -9.90 -22.11 -34.38
N VAL A 291 -10.81 -21.50 -35.13
CA VAL A 291 -11.12 -20.07 -34.99
C VAL A 291 -12.56 -19.90 -34.54
N THR A 292 -12.71 -19.34 -33.33
CA THR A 292 -14.00 -19.11 -32.65
C THR A 292 -14.14 -17.63 -32.30
N PRO A 293 -14.50 -16.75 -33.25
CA PRO A 293 -14.41 -15.29 -33.09
C PRO A 293 -15.25 -14.70 -31.94
N ALA A 294 -16.25 -15.44 -31.45
CA ALA A 294 -17.09 -14.98 -30.34
C ALA A 294 -16.48 -15.17 -28.95
N HIS A 295 -15.45 -16.03 -28.81
CA HIS A 295 -15.01 -16.55 -27.51
C HIS A 295 -13.50 -16.47 -27.27
N ASP A 296 -12.76 -15.81 -28.16
CA ASP A 296 -11.33 -15.57 -28.04
C ASP A 296 -10.94 -14.26 -28.76
N GLU A 297 -10.11 -13.42 -28.13
CA GLU A 297 -9.70 -12.11 -28.66
C GLU A 297 -8.85 -12.25 -29.94
N ASN A 298 -7.95 -13.23 -29.98
CA ASN A 298 -7.11 -13.47 -31.14
C ASN A 298 -7.92 -14.05 -32.29
N ASP A 299 -8.84 -14.97 -32.00
CA ASP A 299 -9.76 -15.53 -32.97
C ASP A 299 -10.71 -14.45 -33.53
N LYS A 300 -11.10 -13.46 -32.72
CA LYS A 300 -11.88 -12.31 -33.20
C LYS A 300 -11.10 -11.46 -34.18
N THR A 301 -9.83 -11.21 -33.89
CA THR A 301 -8.93 -10.47 -34.80
C THR A 301 -8.77 -11.17 -36.13
N LEU A 302 -8.58 -12.51 -36.12
CA LEU A 302 -8.56 -13.34 -37.32
C LEU A 302 -9.90 -13.34 -38.03
N GLY A 303 -11.00 -13.41 -37.28
CA GLY A 303 -12.36 -13.35 -37.78
C GLY A 303 -12.63 -12.08 -38.57
N ASP A 304 -12.22 -10.93 -38.04
CA ASP A 304 -12.39 -9.63 -38.70
C ASP A 304 -11.54 -9.54 -39.97
N LYS A 305 -10.28 -9.98 -39.93
CA LYS A 305 -9.35 -9.99 -41.06
C LYS A 305 -9.89 -10.83 -42.21
N HIS A 306 -10.46 -11.99 -41.88
CA HIS A 306 -10.96 -12.96 -42.87
C HIS A 306 -12.47 -12.87 -43.08
N LYS A 307 -13.18 -11.91 -42.44
CA LYS A 307 -14.65 -11.71 -42.56
C LYS A 307 -15.45 -12.97 -42.21
N LEU A 308 -15.05 -13.64 -41.13
CA LEU A 308 -15.71 -14.85 -40.64
C LEU A 308 -17.04 -14.49 -39.94
N GLU A 309 -17.96 -15.46 -39.95
CA GLU A 309 -19.16 -15.38 -39.12
C GLU A 309 -18.80 -15.40 -37.62
N VAL A 310 -19.59 -14.71 -36.81
CA VAL A 310 -19.45 -14.67 -35.36
C VAL A 310 -20.63 -15.39 -34.72
N ILE A 311 -20.40 -16.51 -34.07
CA ILE A 311 -21.43 -17.35 -33.44
C ILE A 311 -21.18 -17.37 -31.91
N ASP A 312 -21.98 -16.60 -31.17
CA ASP A 312 -21.99 -16.64 -29.69
C ASP A 312 -22.79 -17.86 -29.21
N ILE A 313 -22.14 -18.74 -28.46
CA ILE A 313 -22.75 -20.00 -27.99
C ILE A 313 -23.12 -19.98 -26.51
N PHE A 314 -22.86 -18.88 -25.80
CA PHE A 314 -23.12 -18.77 -24.37
C PHE A 314 -24.24 -17.78 -24.04
N ASN A 315 -25.00 -18.12 -23.01
CA ASN A 315 -25.86 -17.21 -22.28
C ASN A 315 -25.03 -16.33 -21.32
N GLU A 316 -25.68 -15.34 -20.67
CA GLU A 316 -25.01 -14.44 -19.72
C GLU A 316 -24.38 -15.14 -18.51
N ASP A 317 -24.92 -16.28 -18.10
CA ASP A 317 -24.38 -17.12 -17.01
C ASP A 317 -23.35 -18.14 -17.51
N ALA A 318 -22.91 -18.02 -18.76
CA ALA A 318 -21.99 -18.92 -19.44
C ALA A 318 -22.50 -20.37 -19.55
N SER A 319 -23.81 -20.61 -19.46
CA SER A 319 -24.44 -21.84 -19.94
C SER A 319 -24.50 -21.82 -21.47
N LEU A 320 -24.51 -23.02 -22.13
CA LEU A 320 -24.68 -23.08 -23.56
C LEU A 320 -26.07 -22.65 -23.98
N ASN A 321 -26.18 -21.86 -25.04
CA ASN A 321 -27.44 -21.49 -25.66
C ASN A 321 -27.86 -22.54 -26.73
N SER A 322 -28.86 -22.24 -27.58
CA SER A 322 -29.38 -23.16 -28.60
C SER A 322 -28.34 -23.65 -29.63
N PHE A 323 -27.22 -22.93 -29.83
CA PHE A 323 -26.12 -23.41 -30.66
C PHE A 323 -25.38 -24.62 -30.05
N GLY A 324 -25.48 -24.83 -28.74
CA GLY A 324 -24.95 -26.01 -28.04
C GLY A 324 -25.73 -27.28 -28.27
N LEU A 325 -26.79 -27.27 -29.10
CA LEU A 325 -27.65 -28.43 -29.43
C LEU A 325 -28.22 -29.09 -28.17
N HIS A 326 -28.02 -30.40 -28.02
CA HIS A 326 -28.52 -31.15 -26.87
C HIS A 326 -27.76 -30.87 -25.56
N PHE A 327 -26.74 -30.00 -25.56
CA PHE A 327 -26.07 -29.44 -24.37
C PHE A 327 -26.64 -28.09 -23.96
N GLU A 328 -27.68 -27.57 -24.62
CA GLU A 328 -28.33 -26.30 -24.28
C GLU A 328 -28.71 -26.26 -22.80
N GLY A 329 -28.45 -25.12 -22.14
CA GLY A 329 -28.69 -24.88 -20.72
C GLY A 329 -27.67 -25.48 -19.76
N GLN A 330 -26.69 -26.27 -20.25
CA GLN A 330 -25.64 -26.79 -19.39
C GLN A 330 -24.56 -25.73 -19.12
N ASP A 331 -24.09 -25.69 -17.86
CA ASP A 331 -22.88 -24.93 -17.52
C ASP A 331 -21.70 -25.35 -18.40
N ARG A 332 -20.90 -24.38 -18.86
CA ARG A 332 -19.77 -24.58 -19.79
C ARG A 332 -18.77 -25.65 -19.34
N PHE A 333 -18.52 -25.80 -18.04
CA PHE A 333 -17.57 -26.83 -17.53
C PHE A 333 -18.22 -28.21 -17.49
N LEU A 334 -19.51 -28.29 -17.24
CA LEU A 334 -20.27 -29.57 -17.36
C LEU A 334 -20.40 -29.95 -18.82
N ALA A 335 -20.73 -29.03 -19.70
CA ALA A 335 -20.78 -29.22 -21.14
C ALA A 335 -19.43 -29.65 -21.70
N ARG A 336 -18.30 -29.04 -21.27
CA ARG A 336 -16.95 -29.48 -21.63
C ARG A 336 -16.74 -30.97 -21.40
N LYS A 337 -17.11 -31.46 -20.21
CA LYS A 337 -16.96 -32.90 -19.85
C LYS A 337 -17.86 -33.79 -20.72
N ALA A 338 -19.07 -33.31 -21.01
CA ALA A 338 -20.05 -34.08 -21.81
C ALA A 338 -19.63 -34.11 -23.29
N VAL A 339 -19.18 -33.00 -23.86
CA VAL A 339 -18.64 -32.87 -25.23
C VAL A 339 -17.41 -33.80 -25.41
N VAL A 340 -16.48 -33.81 -24.44
CA VAL A 340 -15.32 -34.72 -24.49
C VAL A 340 -15.74 -36.16 -24.58
N LYS A 341 -16.71 -36.60 -23.77
CA LYS A 341 -17.21 -37.98 -23.82
C LYS A 341 -17.83 -38.34 -25.16
N GLU A 342 -18.55 -37.41 -25.78
CA GLU A 342 -19.16 -37.65 -27.11
C GLU A 342 -18.10 -37.69 -28.20
N LEU A 343 -17.08 -36.84 -28.15
CA LEU A 343 -15.94 -36.89 -29.07
C LEU A 343 -15.13 -38.17 -28.93
N GLU A 344 -15.00 -38.70 -27.70
CA GLU A 344 -14.40 -40.03 -27.46
C GLU A 344 -15.24 -41.15 -28.07
N ALA A 345 -16.55 -41.14 -27.81
CA ALA A 345 -17.46 -42.18 -28.31
C ALA A 345 -17.56 -42.19 -29.84
N THR A 346 -17.40 -41.06 -30.50
CA THR A 346 -17.37 -40.93 -31.97
C THR A 346 -15.99 -41.17 -32.59
N GLY A 347 -14.96 -41.37 -31.75
CA GLY A 347 -13.59 -41.67 -32.22
C GLY A 347 -12.83 -40.45 -32.79
N VAL A 348 -13.39 -39.25 -32.70
CA VAL A 348 -12.75 -38.04 -33.21
C VAL A 348 -11.82 -37.36 -32.21
N LEU A 349 -11.85 -37.73 -30.91
CA LEU A 349 -10.85 -37.34 -29.92
C LEU A 349 -9.66 -38.31 -30.00
N VAL A 350 -8.54 -37.81 -30.50
CA VAL A 350 -7.34 -38.67 -30.78
C VAL A 350 -6.46 -38.82 -29.55
N LYS A 351 -6.37 -37.75 -28.75
CA LYS A 351 -5.43 -37.65 -27.63
C LYS A 351 -5.88 -36.60 -26.62
N THR A 352 -5.56 -36.86 -25.36
CA THR A 352 -5.69 -35.87 -24.29
C THR A 352 -4.36 -35.77 -23.52
N GLU A 353 -3.84 -34.60 -23.29
CA GLU A 353 -2.62 -34.33 -22.55
C GLU A 353 -2.88 -33.35 -21.39
N THR A 354 -2.21 -33.58 -20.27
CA THR A 354 -2.21 -32.62 -19.19
C THR A 354 -1.50 -31.35 -19.66
N HIS A 355 -2.12 -30.19 -19.46
CA HIS A 355 -1.59 -28.89 -19.87
C HIS A 355 -1.81 -27.85 -18.78
N THR A 356 -0.78 -27.07 -18.48
CA THR A 356 -0.89 -25.93 -17.57
C THR A 356 -1.19 -24.68 -18.37
N ASN A 357 -2.31 -24.04 -18.10
CA ASN A 357 -2.70 -22.80 -18.76
C ASN A 357 -2.98 -21.68 -17.76
N LYS A 358 -2.82 -20.46 -18.19
CA LYS A 358 -3.23 -19.26 -17.43
C LYS A 358 -4.71 -19.02 -17.65
N VAL A 359 -5.47 -19.04 -16.56
CA VAL A 359 -6.92 -18.84 -16.57
C VAL A 359 -7.23 -17.53 -15.90
N GLY A 360 -7.92 -16.62 -16.62
CA GLY A 360 -8.42 -15.37 -16.06
C GLY A 360 -9.61 -15.63 -15.13
N THR A 361 -9.59 -15.02 -13.96
CA THR A 361 -10.67 -15.06 -12.97
C THR A 361 -11.05 -13.67 -12.54
N SER A 362 -12.33 -13.44 -12.24
CA SER A 362 -12.80 -12.20 -11.65
C SER A 362 -12.17 -11.98 -10.27
N GLU A 363 -11.60 -10.81 -10.03
CA GLU A 363 -11.08 -10.48 -8.71
C GLU A 363 -12.16 -10.58 -7.63
N ARG A 364 -13.42 -10.28 -7.96
CA ARG A 364 -14.54 -10.15 -7.04
C ARG A 364 -15.26 -11.45 -6.76
N THR A 365 -15.76 -12.13 -7.81
CA THR A 365 -16.54 -13.36 -7.69
C THR A 365 -15.66 -14.62 -7.65
N LYS A 366 -14.42 -14.53 -8.15
CA LYS A 366 -13.52 -15.69 -8.40
C LYS A 366 -13.99 -16.60 -9.53
N ALA A 367 -15.06 -16.24 -10.23
CA ALA A 367 -15.51 -16.95 -11.42
C ALA A 367 -14.45 -16.85 -12.51
N VAL A 368 -14.31 -17.91 -13.30
CA VAL A 368 -13.51 -17.86 -14.53
C VAL A 368 -14.22 -16.93 -15.50
N ILE A 369 -13.52 -15.92 -16.00
CA ILE A 369 -14.09 -14.99 -16.98
C ILE A 369 -14.40 -15.68 -18.30
N GLU A 370 -15.32 -15.07 -19.07
CA GLU A 370 -15.63 -15.48 -20.43
C GLU A 370 -15.38 -14.32 -21.40
N PRO A 371 -14.44 -14.43 -22.35
CA PRO A 371 -14.35 -13.47 -23.44
C PRO A 371 -15.68 -13.48 -24.22
N ARG A 372 -16.34 -12.34 -24.28
CA ARG A 372 -17.66 -12.20 -24.90
C ARG A 372 -17.77 -10.92 -25.74
N LEU A 373 -18.43 -11.00 -26.87
CA LEU A 373 -18.78 -9.84 -27.67
C LEU A 373 -20.05 -9.18 -27.11
N SER A 374 -19.95 -7.89 -26.82
CA SER A 374 -21.05 -7.12 -26.24
C SER A 374 -21.02 -5.67 -26.70
N ASP A 375 -22.22 -5.07 -26.82
CA ASP A 375 -22.37 -3.64 -27.04
C ASP A 375 -22.14 -2.91 -25.71
N GLN A 376 -21.06 -2.15 -25.60
CA GLN A 376 -20.64 -1.48 -24.36
C GLN A 376 -20.28 -0.02 -24.63
N TRP A 377 -20.17 0.76 -23.57
CA TRP A 377 -19.68 2.13 -23.61
C TRP A 377 -18.19 2.18 -23.33
N PHE A 378 -17.44 2.87 -24.18
CA PHE A 378 -15.99 2.98 -24.11
C PHE A 378 -15.53 4.43 -24.09
N LEU A 379 -14.46 4.71 -23.34
CA LEU A 379 -13.73 5.97 -23.39
C LEU A 379 -12.41 5.74 -24.12
N LYS A 380 -12.15 6.56 -25.15
CA LYS A 380 -10.86 6.59 -25.86
C LYS A 380 -9.78 7.14 -24.96
N MET A 381 -8.73 6.37 -24.70
CA MET A 381 -7.71 6.72 -23.72
C MET A 381 -6.39 7.19 -24.31
N GLU A 382 -6.08 6.85 -25.54
CA GLU A 382 -4.75 7.06 -26.14
C GLU A 382 -4.31 8.54 -26.10
N ASP A 383 -5.14 9.46 -26.59
CA ASP A 383 -4.80 10.88 -26.58
C ASP A 383 -4.86 11.50 -25.18
N LEU A 384 -5.80 11.07 -24.36
CA LEU A 384 -5.96 11.51 -22.97
C LEU A 384 -4.77 11.10 -22.09
N ALA A 385 -4.10 9.99 -22.40
CA ALA A 385 -2.96 9.50 -21.63
C ALA A 385 -1.66 10.28 -21.89
N LYS A 386 -1.50 10.93 -23.06
CA LYS A 386 -0.24 11.60 -23.45
C LYS A 386 0.23 12.66 -22.43
N PRO A 387 -0.60 13.60 -21.97
CA PRO A 387 -0.20 14.55 -20.92
C PRO A 387 0.18 13.84 -19.61
N ALA A 388 -0.57 12.82 -19.21
CA ALA A 388 -0.32 12.06 -17.98
C ALA A 388 1.00 11.28 -18.02
N ILE A 389 1.36 10.72 -19.19
CA ILE A 389 2.68 10.08 -19.41
C ILE A 389 3.79 11.11 -19.21
N LYS A 390 3.66 12.28 -19.85
CA LYS A 390 4.66 13.35 -19.75
C LYS A 390 4.82 13.86 -18.33
N ALA A 391 3.72 14.01 -17.59
CA ALA A 391 3.73 14.53 -16.22
C ALA A 391 4.53 13.67 -15.23
N VAL A 392 4.59 12.36 -15.45
CA VAL A 392 5.29 11.41 -14.55
C VAL A 392 6.64 10.97 -15.11
N LEU A 393 6.71 10.77 -16.44
CA LEU A 393 7.84 10.11 -17.10
C LEU A 393 8.63 11.04 -18.02
N GLY A 394 8.28 12.32 -18.11
CA GLY A 394 8.98 13.32 -18.90
C GLY A 394 10.40 13.61 -18.39
N GLU A 395 11.16 14.42 -19.14
CA GLU A 395 12.50 14.84 -18.74
C GLU A 395 12.49 15.69 -17.44
N ASP A 396 11.42 16.48 -17.23
CA ASP A 396 11.18 17.27 -16.02
C ASP A 396 9.78 16.87 -15.48
N PRO A 397 9.71 15.81 -14.66
CA PRO A 397 8.43 15.28 -14.19
C PRO A 397 7.76 16.25 -13.21
N GLU A 398 6.49 16.54 -13.45
CA GLU A 398 5.66 17.40 -12.61
C GLU A 398 5.09 16.65 -11.39
N ILE A 399 4.99 15.32 -11.48
CA ILE A 399 4.46 14.42 -10.45
C ILE A 399 5.54 13.40 -10.07
N ASN A 400 5.84 13.29 -8.77
CA ASN A 400 6.83 12.35 -8.28
C ASN A 400 6.16 11.10 -7.69
N LEU A 401 6.64 9.91 -8.08
CA LEU A 401 6.24 8.65 -7.47
C LEU A 401 7.26 8.22 -6.40
N PHE A 402 6.80 7.93 -5.21
CA PHE A 402 7.62 7.42 -4.11
C PHE A 402 7.17 6.01 -3.69
N PRO A 403 8.05 5.00 -3.80
CA PRO A 403 9.40 5.07 -4.37
C PRO A 403 9.40 5.03 -5.92
N LYS A 404 10.44 5.58 -6.53
CA LYS A 404 10.61 5.70 -7.99
C LYS A 404 10.50 4.38 -8.77
N LYS A 405 10.72 3.22 -8.12
CA LYS A 405 10.59 1.90 -8.79
C LYS A 405 9.24 1.70 -9.50
N PHE A 406 8.19 2.37 -9.05
CA PHE A 406 6.86 2.28 -9.65
C PHE A 406 6.68 3.09 -10.94
N GLU A 407 7.64 3.95 -11.32
CA GLU A 407 7.66 4.60 -12.63
C GLU A 407 7.68 3.58 -13.78
N ASN A 408 8.36 2.45 -13.61
CA ASN A 408 8.38 1.37 -14.61
C ASN A 408 7.02 0.68 -14.74
N THR A 409 6.32 0.47 -13.62
CA THR A 409 4.97 -0.10 -13.63
C THR A 409 3.99 0.89 -14.29
N TYR A 410 4.08 2.17 -13.94
CA TYR A 410 3.27 3.23 -14.54
C TYR A 410 3.51 3.31 -16.05
N ARG A 411 4.78 3.30 -16.48
CA ARG A 411 5.18 3.28 -17.92
C ARG A 411 4.53 2.14 -18.66
N HIS A 412 4.69 0.92 -18.14
CA HIS A 412 4.16 -0.27 -18.80
C HIS A 412 2.65 -0.17 -19.08
N TRP A 413 1.88 0.28 -18.10
CA TRP A 413 0.44 0.44 -18.25
C TRP A 413 0.06 1.59 -19.18
N MET A 414 0.71 2.75 -19.04
CA MET A 414 0.34 3.95 -19.78
C MET A 414 0.74 3.91 -21.24
N GLU A 415 1.88 3.29 -21.58
CA GLU A 415 2.32 3.12 -22.98
C GLU A 415 1.51 2.04 -23.73
N ASN A 416 0.81 1.16 -23.00
CA ASN A 416 -0.03 0.11 -23.58
C ASN A 416 -1.51 0.32 -23.27
N ILE A 417 -1.92 1.55 -22.98
CA ILE A 417 -3.29 1.85 -22.58
C ILE A 417 -4.27 1.56 -23.71
N ARG A 418 -5.37 0.90 -23.36
CA ARG A 418 -6.48 0.59 -24.27
C ARG A 418 -7.69 1.46 -23.93
N ASP A 419 -8.68 1.48 -24.83
CA ASP A 419 -9.96 2.14 -24.57
C ASP A 419 -10.61 1.51 -23.33
N TRP A 420 -11.07 2.36 -22.44
CA TRP A 420 -11.64 1.93 -21.17
C TRP A 420 -13.13 1.59 -21.32
N ASN A 421 -13.52 0.34 -21.04
CA ASN A 421 -14.93 -0.05 -20.93
C ASN A 421 -15.51 0.54 -19.62
N ILE A 422 -16.41 1.52 -19.76
CA ILE A 422 -16.98 2.29 -18.66
C ILE A 422 -18.40 1.84 -18.24
N SER A 423 -19.02 0.90 -18.95
CA SER A 423 -20.35 0.38 -18.62
C SER A 423 -20.30 -0.88 -17.77
N ARG A 424 -21.25 -1.03 -16.86
CA ARG A 424 -21.46 -2.20 -15.99
C ARG A 424 -22.94 -2.52 -15.93
N GLN A 425 -23.33 -3.81 -16.07
CA GLN A 425 -24.68 -4.32 -15.99
C GLN A 425 -25.11 -4.48 -14.53
N LEU A 426 -25.09 -3.36 -13.79
CA LEU A 426 -25.37 -3.27 -12.37
C LEU A 426 -26.50 -2.29 -12.10
N LEU A 427 -27.20 -2.52 -10.97
CA LEU A 427 -28.21 -1.58 -10.48
C LEU A 427 -27.60 -0.49 -9.58
N TRP A 428 -26.47 -0.78 -8.92
CA TRP A 428 -25.78 0.10 -7.98
C TRP A 428 -24.64 0.86 -8.65
N GLY A 429 -24.79 2.18 -8.79
CA GLY A 429 -23.85 3.10 -9.41
C GLY A 429 -24.57 4.22 -10.17
N GLN A 430 -23.82 5.21 -10.68
CA GLN A 430 -24.32 6.26 -11.52
C GLN A 430 -24.85 5.64 -12.83
N GLN A 431 -26.12 5.81 -13.11
CA GLN A 431 -26.76 5.31 -14.33
C GLN A 431 -26.27 6.11 -15.54
N ILE A 432 -25.93 5.42 -16.62
CA ILE A 432 -25.45 6.07 -17.85
C ILE A 432 -26.52 7.03 -18.40
N PRO A 433 -26.16 8.29 -18.73
CA PRO A 433 -27.10 9.33 -19.13
C PRO A 433 -27.44 9.28 -20.62
N ALA A 434 -27.66 8.09 -21.16
CA ALA A 434 -28.12 7.86 -22.52
C ALA A 434 -29.62 7.53 -22.51
N TYR A 435 -30.40 8.17 -23.36
CA TYR A 435 -31.86 8.06 -23.43
C TYR A 435 -32.28 7.61 -24.81
N TYR A 436 -32.90 6.42 -24.91
CA TYR A 436 -33.37 5.79 -26.14
C TYR A 436 -34.78 6.23 -26.44
N TYR A 437 -35.01 6.64 -27.70
CA TYR A 437 -36.32 7.05 -28.22
C TYR A 437 -36.84 6.12 -29.32
N GLY A 438 -36.13 5.04 -29.63
CA GLY A 438 -36.47 4.04 -30.66
C GLY A 438 -35.72 2.74 -30.42
N GLU A 439 -35.94 1.77 -31.34
CA GLU A 439 -35.32 0.43 -31.27
C GLU A 439 -33.99 0.34 -32.04
N GLY A 440 -33.63 1.38 -32.79
CA GLY A 440 -32.38 1.42 -33.58
C GLY A 440 -31.18 1.64 -32.68
N LYS A 441 -30.03 1.06 -33.05
CA LYS A 441 -28.77 1.20 -32.25
C LYS A 441 -28.33 2.65 -32.05
N GLU A 442 -28.69 3.54 -32.98
CA GLU A 442 -28.37 4.96 -32.95
C GLU A 442 -29.54 5.85 -32.45
N ASP A 443 -30.66 5.23 -32.08
CA ASP A 443 -31.88 5.94 -31.64
C ASP A 443 -31.80 6.38 -30.18
N PHE A 444 -30.72 7.03 -29.81
CA PHE A 444 -30.51 7.56 -28.45
C PHE A 444 -29.93 8.98 -28.47
N VAL A 445 -30.07 9.68 -27.38
CA VAL A 445 -29.37 10.94 -27.07
C VAL A 445 -28.68 10.84 -25.74
N VAL A 446 -27.60 11.63 -25.55
CA VAL A 446 -26.88 11.73 -24.27
C VAL A 446 -27.13 13.11 -23.70
N ALA A 447 -27.59 13.18 -22.44
CA ALA A 447 -27.96 14.43 -21.79
C ALA A 447 -27.83 14.30 -20.28
N GLU A 448 -27.61 15.43 -19.58
CA GLU A 448 -27.46 15.46 -18.12
C GLU A 448 -28.71 15.01 -17.38
N ASN A 449 -29.89 15.22 -17.99
CA ASN A 449 -31.17 14.81 -17.41
C ASN A 449 -32.24 14.59 -18.50
N ILE A 450 -33.37 14.03 -18.11
CA ILE A 450 -34.46 13.69 -19.02
C ILE A 450 -35.12 14.93 -19.68
N ASP A 451 -35.06 16.10 -19.03
CA ASP A 451 -35.61 17.34 -19.55
C ASP A 451 -34.84 17.86 -20.76
N ILE A 452 -33.52 17.77 -20.70
CA ILE A 452 -32.61 18.07 -21.82
C ILE A 452 -32.73 16.96 -22.89
N ALA A 453 -32.77 15.70 -22.44
CA ALA A 453 -32.82 14.55 -23.34
C ALA A 453 -34.04 14.58 -24.28
N ILE A 454 -35.23 14.94 -23.78
CA ILE A 454 -36.44 14.95 -24.62
C ILE A 454 -36.34 16.01 -25.72
N ASP A 455 -35.75 17.16 -25.45
CA ASP A 455 -35.60 18.20 -26.48
C ASP A 455 -34.58 17.78 -27.55
N LEU A 456 -33.46 17.16 -27.16
CA LEU A 456 -32.49 16.58 -28.08
C LEU A 456 -33.11 15.44 -28.92
N ALA A 457 -33.91 14.56 -28.27
CA ALA A 457 -34.55 13.44 -28.93
C ALA A 457 -35.57 13.91 -29.99
N ARG A 458 -36.36 14.94 -29.69
CA ARG A 458 -37.30 15.54 -30.64
C ARG A 458 -36.59 16.06 -31.90
N VAL A 459 -35.44 16.71 -31.72
CA VAL A 459 -34.62 17.22 -32.80
C VAL A 459 -34.03 16.08 -33.63
N LYS A 460 -33.39 15.12 -32.98
CA LYS A 460 -32.69 13.99 -33.65
C LYS A 460 -33.66 13.06 -34.37
N ALA A 461 -34.79 12.71 -33.72
CA ALA A 461 -35.83 11.87 -34.29
C ALA A 461 -36.73 12.62 -35.29
N LYS A 462 -36.61 13.96 -35.41
CA LYS A 462 -37.53 14.83 -36.19
C LYS A 462 -39.01 14.60 -35.82
N ASN A 463 -39.24 14.34 -34.52
CA ASN A 463 -40.57 14.05 -34.00
C ASN A 463 -40.88 14.92 -32.76
N VAL A 464 -41.61 16.01 -32.97
CA VAL A 464 -42.01 16.97 -31.93
C VAL A 464 -43.02 16.41 -30.90
N ASN A 465 -43.63 15.29 -31.23
CA ASN A 465 -44.65 14.66 -30.36
C ASN A 465 -44.09 13.69 -29.34
N LEU A 466 -42.78 13.43 -29.37
CA LEU A 466 -42.13 12.61 -28.34
C LEU A 466 -42.34 13.22 -26.94
N ARG A 467 -42.67 12.39 -25.98
CA ARG A 467 -42.86 12.74 -24.56
C ARG A 467 -41.77 12.11 -23.73
N LYS A 468 -41.59 12.56 -22.51
CA LYS A 468 -40.60 11.97 -21.56
C LYS A 468 -40.82 10.48 -21.32
N GLU A 469 -42.11 10.07 -21.26
CA GLU A 469 -42.51 8.67 -21.06
C GLU A 469 -42.12 7.74 -22.23
N ASP A 470 -41.85 8.33 -23.41
CA ASP A 470 -41.42 7.58 -24.59
C ASP A 470 -39.89 7.36 -24.60
N LEU A 471 -39.16 7.99 -23.66
CA LEU A 471 -37.71 7.80 -23.49
C LEU A 471 -37.43 6.71 -22.48
N LYS A 472 -36.45 5.83 -22.79
CA LYS A 472 -35.91 4.83 -21.88
C LYS A 472 -34.44 5.16 -21.61
N GLN A 473 -34.11 5.40 -20.34
CA GLN A 473 -32.71 5.59 -19.96
C GLN A 473 -31.96 4.24 -20.03
N GLU A 474 -30.68 4.30 -20.42
CA GLU A 474 -29.76 3.17 -20.36
C GLU A 474 -29.82 2.49 -18.98
N THR A 475 -29.86 1.16 -18.94
CA THR A 475 -29.99 0.41 -17.71
C THR A 475 -28.65 0.23 -16.99
N ASP A 476 -27.56 0.31 -17.72
CA ASP A 476 -26.22 0.10 -17.20
C ASP A 476 -25.78 1.25 -16.29
N ALA A 477 -24.98 0.91 -15.30
CA ALA A 477 -24.28 1.86 -14.46
C ALA A 477 -22.86 2.11 -15.00
N LEU A 478 -22.29 3.24 -14.60
CA LEU A 478 -20.86 3.54 -14.84
C LEU A 478 -19.94 2.71 -13.94
N ASP A 479 -18.76 2.41 -14.45
CA ASP A 479 -17.66 1.85 -13.66
C ASP A 479 -17.37 2.75 -12.45
N THR A 480 -17.17 2.16 -11.28
CA THR A 480 -16.86 2.90 -10.05
C THR A 480 -15.64 3.83 -10.22
N TRP A 481 -14.66 3.42 -11.03
CA TRP A 481 -13.49 4.24 -11.31
C TRP A 481 -13.79 5.48 -12.14
N PHE A 482 -14.92 5.51 -12.87
CA PHE A 482 -15.37 6.70 -13.63
C PHE A 482 -15.93 7.79 -12.71
N SER A 483 -16.27 7.50 -11.48
CA SER A 483 -16.55 8.51 -10.45
C SER A 483 -15.30 8.89 -9.68
N SER A 484 -14.53 7.91 -9.23
CA SER A 484 -13.38 8.15 -8.35
C SER A 484 -12.16 8.78 -9.03
N TRP A 485 -12.03 8.71 -10.37
CA TRP A 485 -10.98 9.43 -11.09
C TRP A 485 -11.11 10.96 -11.03
N LEU A 486 -12.31 11.46 -10.72
CA LEU A 486 -12.59 12.88 -10.55
C LEU A 486 -12.36 13.37 -9.11
N TRP A 487 -12.01 12.46 -8.19
CA TRP A 487 -11.99 12.69 -6.76
C TRP A 487 -11.28 13.99 -6.34
N PRO A 488 -10.03 14.30 -6.74
CA PRO A 488 -9.33 15.52 -6.33
C PRO A 488 -10.00 16.81 -6.82
N ILE A 489 -10.83 16.73 -7.84
CA ILE A 489 -11.51 17.88 -8.44
C ILE A 489 -12.92 18.01 -7.85
N SER A 490 -13.67 16.88 -7.79
CA SER A 490 -15.08 16.88 -7.42
C SER A 490 -15.31 17.13 -5.93
N VAL A 491 -14.39 16.69 -5.03
CA VAL A 491 -14.51 16.98 -3.59
C VAL A 491 -14.47 18.48 -3.27
N PHE A 492 -13.91 19.28 -4.17
CA PHE A 492 -13.90 20.75 -4.12
C PHE A 492 -14.86 21.38 -5.12
N ASP A 493 -15.82 20.61 -5.63
CA ASP A 493 -16.84 21.05 -6.60
C ASP A 493 -16.26 21.69 -7.89
N GLY A 494 -15.06 21.27 -8.28
CA GLY A 494 -14.30 21.87 -9.39
C GLY A 494 -14.78 21.48 -10.80
N ILE A 495 -15.68 20.50 -10.94
CA ILE A 495 -16.34 20.14 -12.22
C ILE A 495 -17.58 20.99 -12.46
N ARG A 496 -18.43 21.17 -11.45
CA ARG A 496 -19.68 21.93 -11.60
C ARG A 496 -19.42 23.43 -11.52
N ASN A 497 -18.55 23.84 -10.57
CA ASN A 497 -18.17 25.22 -10.31
C ASN A 497 -16.64 25.41 -10.40
N PRO A 498 -16.05 25.41 -11.61
CA PRO A 498 -14.59 25.35 -11.82
C PRO A 498 -13.84 26.59 -11.31
N GLU A 499 -14.56 27.69 -10.98
CA GLU A 499 -14.00 28.96 -10.52
C GLU A 499 -14.20 29.22 -9.03
N ASN A 500 -14.74 28.24 -8.27
CA ASN A 500 -14.99 28.42 -6.86
C ASN A 500 -13.69 28.59 -6.03
N LYS A 501 -13.78 29.13 -4.79
CA LYS A 501 -12.63 29.42 -3.95
C LYS A 501 -11.85 28.18 -3.51
N ASP A 502 -12.55 27.06 -3.27
CA ASP A 502 -11.94 25.86 -2.73
C ASP A 502 -11.04 25.18 -3.76
N ILE A 503 -11.55 24.99 -5.00
CA ILE A 503 -10.73 24.39 -6.06
C ILE A 503 -9.51 25.24 -6.39
N LYS A 504 -9.61 26.58 -6.33
CA LYS A 504 -8.49 27.48 -6.58
C LYS A 504 -7.45 27.44 -5.48
N TYR A 505 -7.83 27.11 -4.25
CA TYR A 505 -6.95 27.11 -3.10
C TYR A 505 -6.33 25.73 -2.82
N TYR A 506 -7.13 24.65 -2.90
CA TYR A 506 -6.71 23.30 -2.51
C TYR A 506 -6.18 22.44 -3.66
N TYR A 507 -6.40 22.85 -4.92
CA TYR A 507 -5.94 22.11 -6.10
C TYR A 507 -4.79 22.84 -6.80
N PRO A 508 -3.71 22.13 -7.25
CA PRO A 508 -3.46 20.69 -7.04
C PRO A 508 -3.22 20.34 -5.58
N THR A 509 -3.60 19.13 -5.17
CA THR A 509 -3.33 18.63 -3.82
C THR A 509 -1.83 18.35 -3.64
N ASN A 510 -1.34 18.30 -2.40
CA ASN A 510 0.09 18.12 -2.15
C ASN A 510 0.53 16.67 -2.34
N ASP A 511 -0.09 15.76 -1.60
CA ASP A 511 0.29 14.37 -1.58
C ASP A 511 -0.92 13.45 -1.77
N LEU A 512 -0.73 12.40 -2.54
CA LEU A 512 -1.64 11.27 -2.62
C LEU A 512 -0.96 10.06 -1.97
N VAL A 513 -1.60 9.42 -1.00
CA VAL A 513 -1.09 8.21 -0.35
C VAL A 513 -1.99 7.04 -0.69
N THR A 514 -1.48 6.03 -1.40
CA THR A 514 -2.29 4.90 -1.84
C THR A 514 -1.50 3.60 -1.95
N GLY A 515 -2.19 2.48 -2.18
CA GLY A 515 -1.57 1.19 -2.49
C GLY A 515 -1.10 1.12 -3.95
N PRO A 516 -0.03 0.37 -4.24
CA PRO A 516 0.47 0.21 -5.61
C PRO A 516 -0.48 -0.58 -6.50
N ASP A 517 -1.38 -1.37 -5.91
CA ASP A 517 -2.38 -2.17 -6.59
C ASP A 517 -3.46 -1.35 -7.29
N ILE A 518 -3.63 -0.07 -6.94
CA ILE A 518 -4.53 0.86 -7.63
C ILE A 518 -3.81 2.00 -8.35
N LEU A 519 -2.51 1.83 -8.64
CA LEU A 519 -1.72 2.83 -9.37
C LEU A 519 -2.32 3.14 -10.76
N PHE A 520 -2.74 2.13 -11.51
CA PHE A 520 -3.36 2.31 -12.80
C PHE A 520 -4.84 2.64 -12.68
N PHE A 521 -5.59 1.89 -11.86
CA PHE A 521 -7.03 2.05 -11.72
C PHE A 521 -7.46 3.45 -11.26
N TRP A 522 -6.66 4.05 -10.39
CA TRP A 522 -7.03 5.31 -9.74
C TRP A 522 -6.03 6.44 -10.00
N VAL A 523 -4.74 6.24 -9.67
CA VAL A 523 -3.72 7.30 -9.75
C VAL A 523 -3.57 7.79 -11.20
N ALA A 524 -3.35 6.89 -12.14
CA ALA A 524 -3.16 7.24 -13.56
C ALA A 524 -4.42 7.92 -14.13
N ARG A 525 -5.61 7.40 -13.79
CA ARG A 525 -6.89 7.97 -14.25
C ARG A 525 -7.15 9.35 -13.64
N MET A 526 -6.79 9.60 -12.36
CA MET A 526 -6.86 10.95 -11.78
C MET A 526 -5.91 11.92 -12.47
N ILE A 527 -4.71 11.49 -12.84
CA ILE A 527 -3.78 12.35 -13.59
C ILE A 527 -4.39 12.71 -14.95
N ILE A 528 -4.98 11.75 -15.64
CA ILE A 528 -5.66 11.98 -16.93
C ILE A 528 -6.81 13.00 -16.76
N SER A 529 -7.68 12.81 -15.78
CA SER A 529 -8.80 13.74 -15.54
C SER A 529 -8.33 15.13 -15.10
N GLY A 530 -7.23 15.23 -14.37
CA GLY A 530 -6.64 16.49 -13.98
C GLY A 530 -6.22 17.34 -15.19
N TYR A 531 -5.50 16.74 -16.11
CA TYR A 531 -5.10 17.43 -17.33
C TYR A 531 -6.28 17.73 -18.26
N GLU A 532 -7.27 16.84 -18.37
CA GLU A 532 -8.44 17.06 -19.21
C GLU A 532 -9.34 18.22 -18.71
N TYR A 533 -9.57 18.31 -17.38
CA TYR A 533 -10.55 19.24 -16.81
C TYR A 533 -9.96 20.46 -16.13
N LYS A 534 -8.71 20.41 -15.71
CA LYS A 534 -8.02 21.54 -15.05
C LYS A 534 -6.80 22.02 -15.83
N GLY A 535 -6.31 21.28 -16.81
CA GLY A 535 -5.07 21.58 -17.53
C GLY A 535 -3.83 21.52 -16.63
N ASP A 536 -3.93 20.89 -15.47
CA ASP A 536 -2.88 20.80 -14.47
C ASP A 536 -2.93 19.44 -13.75
N LYS A 537 -1.83 19.07 -13.10
CA LYS A 537 -1.70 17.86 -12.29
C LYS A 537 -2.69 17.86 -11.11
N PRO A 538 -3.22 16.70 -10.72
CA PRO A 538 -4.14 16.63 -9.58
C PRO A 538 -3.44 16.63 -8.21
N PHE A 539 -2.15 16.27 -8.17
CA PHE A 539 -1.30 16.22 -6.97
C PHE A 539 0.17 16.35 -7.35
N ASN A 540 0.99 16.77 -6.39
CA ASN A 540 2.44 16.94 -6.62
C ASN A 540 3.18 15.60 -6.45
N ASN A 541 2.82 14.81 -5.45
CA ASN A 541 3.53 13.59 -5.12
C ASN A 541 2.55 12.43 -4.87
N VAL A 542 3.01 11.21 -5.17
CA VAL A 542 2.29 9.97 -4.89
C VAL A 542 3.15 9.08 -4.00
N TYR A 543 2.73 8.89 -2.76
CA TYR A 543 3.34 7.92 -1.85
C TYR A 543 2.65 6.57 -1.99
N LEU A 544 3.39 5.58 -2.48
CA LEU A 544 2.88 4.22 -2.65
C LEU A 544 3.28 3.37 -1.43
N THR A 545 2.27 2.95 -0.67
CA THR A 545 2.47 2.12 0.52
C THR A 545 2.87 0.70 0.13
N GLY A 546 3.50 -0.04 1.05
CA GLY A 546 3.57 -1.50 0.96
C GLY A 546 2.23 -2.16 1.27
N LEU A 547 2.04 -3.38 0.81
CA LEU A 547 0.89 -4.20 1.17
C LEU A 547 1.11 -4.81 2.55
N VAL A 548 0.08 -4.81 3.39
CA VAL A 548 0.13 -5.50 4.68
C VAL A 548 -0.18 -6.98 4.46
N ARG A 549 0.74 -7.86 4.89
CA ARG A 549 0.68 -9.31 4.72
C ARG A 549 0.63 -10.02 6.07
N ASP A 550 0.02 -11.20 6.06
CA ASP A 550 0.05 -12.11 7.21
C ASP A 550 1.40 -12.87 7.33
N LYS A 551 1.56 -13.66 8.38
CA LYS A 551 2.76 -14.47 8.64
C LYS A 551 3.06 -15.49 7.53
N GLN A 552 2.08 -15.83 6.69
CA GLN A 552 2.23 -16.69 5.51
C GLN A 552 2.50 -15.88 4.22
N ARG A 553 2.78 -14.59 4.33
CA ARG A 553 3.03 -13.65 3.22
C ARG A 553 1.83 -13.39 2.31
N ARG A 554 0.62 -13.79 2.69
CA ARG A 554 -0.60 -13.50 1.92
C ARG A 554 -1.06 -12.07 2.21
N LYS A 555 -1.53 -11.36 1.20
CA LYS A 555 -2.16 -10.04 1.36
C LYS A 555 -3.29 -10.14 2.39
N MET A 556 -3.29 -9.28 3.38
CA MET A 556 -4.42 -9.17 4.31
C MET A 556 -5.64 -8.62 3.60
N SER A 557 -6.74 -9.32 3.71
CA SER A 557 -8.01 -8.92 3.12
C SER A 557 -9.20 -9.38 3.95
N LYS A 558 -10.32 -8.68 3.79
CA LYS A 558 -11.60 -9.04 4.43
C LYS A 558 -12.10 -10.42 3.97
N GLN A 559 -11.87 -10.76 2.70
CA GLN A 559 -12.31 -12.05 2.12
C GLN A 559 -11.57 -13.25 2.71
N LEU A 560 -10.26 -13.10 2.98
CA LEU A 560 -9.45 -14.17 3.56
C LEU A 560 -9.62 -14.28 5.09
N GLY A 561 -10.22 -13.27 5.74
CA GLY A 561 -10.37 -13.24 7.20
C GLY A 561 -9.02 -13.28 7.96
N ASN A 562 -7.92 -12.92 7.30
CA ASN A 562 -6.56 -12.98 7.85
C ASN A 562 -6.07 -11.63 8.37
N SER A 563 -6.92 -10.61 8.40
CA SER A 563 -6.64 -9.31 9.03
C SER A 563 -7.22 -9.30 10.44
N PRO A 564 -6.44 -8.95 11.49
CA PRO A 564 -6.99 -8.75 12.80
C PRO A 564 -7.99 -7.60 12.80
N ASP A 565 -8.88 -7.61 13.78
CA ASP A 565 -9.83 -6.53 14.01
C ASP A 565 -9.08 -5.28 14.50
N ALA A 566 -9.12 -4.22 13.72
CA ALA A 566 -8.41 -2.99 13.98
C ALA A 566 -8.87 -2.31 15.29
N LEU A 567 -10.18 -2.34 15.60
CA LEU A 567 -10.71 -1.75 16.83
C LEU A 567 -10.23 -2.50 18.07
N LYS A 568 -10.16 -3.83 18.01
CA LYS A 568 -9.61 -4.63 19.11
C LYS A 568 -8.12 -4.37 19.34
N LEU A 569 -7.36 -4.13 18.26
CA LEU A 569 -5.95 -3.73 18.40
C LEU A 569 -5.81 -2.35 19.05
N ILE A 570 -6.64 -1.38 18.66
CA ILE A 570 -6.67 -0.06 19.29
C ILE A 570 -7.06 -0.17 20.76
N GLU A 571 -8.05 -0.97 21.09
CA GLU A 571 -8.46 -1.22 22.49
C GLU A 571 -7.31 -1.83 23.32
N ALA A 572 -6.58 -2.78 22.78
CA ALA A 572 -5.49 -3.48 23.48
C ALA A 572 -4.22 -2.65 23.62
N TYR A 573 -3.85 -1.89 22.58
CA TYR A 573 -2.54 -1.23 22.46
C TYR A 573 -2.62 0.30 22.45
N GLY A 574 -3.81 0.89 22.34
CA GLY A 574 -4.04 2.30 22.07
C GLY A 574 -3.80 2.66 20.61
N ALA A 575 -4.44 3.72 20.12
CA ALA A 575 -4.25 4.21 18.75
C ALA A 575 -2.78 4.56 18.47
N GLY A 576 -2.11 5.24 19.41
CA GLY A 576 -0.68 5.56 19.31
C GLY A 576 0.20 4.32 19.20
N GLY A 577 -0.10 3.23 19.93
CA GLY A 577 0.61 1.96 19.86
C GLY A 577 0.48 1.29 18.50
N VAL A 578 -0.73 1.28 17.92
CA VAL A 578 -1.01 0.73 16.59
C VAL A 578 -0.32 1.57 15.50
N ARG A 579 -0.42 2.89 15.56
CA ARG A 579 0.21 3.83 14.60
C ARG A 579 1.72 3.65 14.54
N VAL A 580 2.39 3.70 15.68
CA VAL A 580 3.85 3.52 15.79
C VAL A 580 4.26 2.12 15.34
N GLY A 581 3.54 1.09 15.77
CA GLY A 581 3.84 -0.29 15.38
C GLY A 581 3.78 -0.52 13.87
N LEU A 582 2.78 0.02 13.19
CA LEU A 582 2.67 -0.05 11.74
C LEU A 582 3.80 0.70 11.03
N LEU A 583 4.13 1.91 11.48
CA LEU A 583 5.12 2.75 10.81
C LEU A 583 6.56 2.28 11.00
N LEU A 584 6.93 1.72 12.17
CA LEU A 584 8.30 1.25 12.44
C LEU A 584 8.80 0.21 11.45
N SER A 585 7.88 -0.54 10.83
CA SER A 585 8.22 -1.65 9.93
C SER A 585 7.83 -1.40 8.47
N SER A 586 7.31 -0.22 8.14
CA SER A 586 6.78 0.09 6.81
C SER A 586 7.68 1.05 6.05
N ALA A 587 8.66 0.54 5.31
CA ALA A 587 9.35 1.33 4.31
C ALA A 587 8.46 1.53 3.07
N ALA A 588 8.51 2.73 2.45
CA ALA A 588 7.72 3.05 1.27
C ALA A 588 7.84 1.97 0.17
N GLY A 589 6.71 1.50 -0.33
CA GLY A 589 6.62 0.52 -1.41
C GLY A 589 7.10 -0.89 -1.09
N ASN A 590 7.45 -1.19 0.16
CA ASN A 590 7.81 -2.53 0.62
C ASN A 590 6.69 -3.14 1.44
N ASP A 591 6.42 -4.43 1.22
CA ASP A 591 5.39 -5.13 1.96
C ASP A 591 5.71 -5.22 3.45
N LEU A 592 4.69 -4.97 4.27
CA LEU A 592 4.75 -5.09 5.73
C LEU A 592 4.24 -6.45 6.16
N MET A 593 5.10 -7.22 6.83
CA MET A 593 4.69 -8.45 7.54
C MET A 593 4.16 -8.04 8.91
N PHE A 594 2.84 -8.01 9.06
CA PHE A 594 2.21 -7.58 10.31
C PHE A 594 2.39 -8.60 11.44
N ASP A 595 2.84 -8.11 12.60
CA ASP A 595 2.85 -8.86 13.87
C ASP A 595 2.35 -7.93 14.99
N GLU A 596 1.50 -8.45 15.87
CA GLU A 596 0.99 -7.69 17.02
C GLU A 596 2.10 -7.23 17.98
N ALA A 597 3.26 -7.90 17.99
CA ALA A 597 4.44 -7.48 18.74
C ALA A 597 4.88 -6.04 18.38
N LEU A 598 4.62 -5.60 17.15
CA LEU A 598 4.90 -4.23 16.71
C LEU A 598 4.02 -3.21 17.45
N CYS A 599 2.73 -3.53 17.63
CA CYS A 599 1.81 -2.69 18.39
C CYS A 599 2.20 -2.65 19.88
N GLN A 600 2.65 -3.78 20.42
CA GLN A 600 3.18 -3.85 21.80
C GLN A 600 4.44 -2.97 21.95
N GLN A 601 5.33 -2.94 20.96
CA GLN A 601 6.51 -2.06 20.95
C GLN A 601 6.08 -0.59 20.93
N GLY A 602 5.11 -0.22 20.12
CA GLY A 602 4.55 1.13 20.08
C GLY A 602 3.94 1.55 21.42
N LYS A 603 3.16 0.66 22.06
CA LYS A 603 2.63 0.88 23.42
C LYS A 603 3.76 1.06 24.45
N GLY A 604 4.83 0.26 24.33
CA GLY A 604 6.01 0.37 25.17
C GLY A 604 6.70 1.74 25.06
N PHE A 605 6.78 2.28 23.83
CA PHE A 605 7.32 3.61 23.58
C PHE A 605 6.47 4.70 24.26
N GLY A 606 5.16 4.66 24.11
CA GLY A 606 4.26 5.59 24.80
C GLY A 606 4.39 5.51 26.33
N ASN A 607 4.47 4.30 26.90
CA ASN A 607 4.69 4.12 28.34
C ASN A 607 6.02 4.70 28.82
N LYS A 608 7.05 4.62 27.99
CA LYS A 608 8.36 5.22 28.32
C LYS A 608 8.26 6.74 28.41
N ILE A 609 7.58 7.40 27.45
CA ILE A 609 7.36 8.85 27.45
C ILE A 609 6.52 9.27 28.67
N TRP A 610 5.44 8.52 28.95
CA TRP A 610 4.61 8.78 30.12
C TRP A 610 5.38 8.69 31.44
N ASN A 611 6.20 7.67 31.61
CA ASN A 611 7.04 7.50 32.81
C ASN A 611 8.11 8.60 32.92
N ALA A 612 8.69 9.04 31.81
CA ALA A 612 9.62 10.16 31.77
C ALA A 612 8.95 11.46 32.23
N PHE A 613 7.72 11.73 31.75
CA PHE A 613 6.92 12.86 32.20
C PHE A 613 6.66 12.80 33.70
N ARG A 614 6.17 11.67 34.21
CA ARG A 614 5.92 11.49 35.66
C ARG A 614 7.16 11.65 36.53
N LEU A 615 8.34 11.26 36.01
CA LEU A 615 9.60 11.47 36.72
C LEU A 615 9.89 12.96 36.86
N VAL A 616 9.74 13.74 35.80
CA VAL A 616 10.00 15.20 35.81
C VAL A 616 9.00 15.95 36.65
N ASP A 617 7.71 15.63 36.54
CA ASP A 617 6.64 16.25 37.34
C ASP A 617 6.82 16.01 38.84
N GLY A 618 7.38 14.86 39.22
CA GLY A 618 7.64 14.52 40.63
C GLY A 618 8.81 15.29 41.26
N TRP A 619 9.57 16.10 40.53
CA TRP A 619 10.71 16.82 41.08
C TRP A 619 10.26 18.04 41.89
N LYS A 620 10.87 18.21 43.08
CA LYS A 620 10.68 19.42 43.89
C LYS A 620 11.66 20.49 43.48
N VAL A 621 11.24 21.73 43.49
CA VAL A 621 12.04 22.91 43.08
C VAL A 621 12.51 23.63 44.32
N ASP A 622 13.72 24.21 44.25
CA ASP A 622 14.25 25.16 45.19
C ASP A 622 14.94 26.29 44.45
N ASP A 623 14.38 27.49 44.55
CA ASP A 623 14.84 28.71 43.89
C ASP A 623 16.20 29.23 44.42
N HIS A 624 16.66 28.69 45.55
CA HIS A 624 17.95 29.09 46.13
C HIS A 624 19.12 28.25 45.63
N ILE A 625 18.86 27.19 44.86
CA ILE A 625 19.91 26.38 44.27
C ILE A 625 20.40 27.03 42.99
N GLU A 626 21.71 27.25 42.90
CA GLU A 626 22.33 27.61 41.62
C GLU A 626 22.36 26.44 40.67
N GLN A 627 22.18 26.70 39.36
CA GLN A 627 22.27 25.69 38.34
C GLN A 627 23.63 24.97 38.34
N PRO A 628 23.68 23.68 38.56
CA PRO A 628 24.94 22.94 38.49
C PRO A 628 25.56 22.96 37.08
N GLU A 629 26.89 23.04 36.99
CA GLU A 629 27.59 23.05 35.69
C GLU A 629 27.31 21.74 34.92
N SER A 630 27.19 20.60 35.61
CA SER A 630 26.79 19.32 35.00
C SER A 630 25.42 19.38 34.34
N SER A 631 24.47 20.10 34.95
CA SER A 631 23.12 20.30 34.36
C SER A 631 23.14 21.14 33.11
N LYS A 632 23.96 22.22 33.13
CA LYS A 632 24.14 23.08 31.96
C LYS A 632 24.75 22.32 30.78
N ILE A 633 25.83 21.58 31.01
CA ILE A 633 26.49 20.76 30.00
C ILE A 633 25.53 19.70 29.43
N ALA A 634 24.73 19.05 30.29
CA ALA A 634 23.75 18.08 29.87
C ALA A 634 22.65 18.70 28.97
N ILE A 635 22.18 19.92 29.32
CA ILE A 635 21.21 20.67 28.51
C ILE A 635 21.81 21.02 27.15
N ASP A 636 22.99 21.63 27.11
CA ASP A 636 23.68 22.02 25.88
C ASP A 636 23.94 20.82 24.96
N TRP A 637 24.31 19.68 25.55
CA TRP A 637 24.46 18.41 24.84
C TRP A 637 23.16 17.92 24.23
N TYR A 638 22.07 17.86 25.03
CA TYR A 638 20.81 17.34 24.51
C TYR A 638 20.20 18.26 23.47
N GLU A 639 20.28 19.57 23.63
CA GLU A 639 19.87 20.53 22.61
C GLU A 639 20.61 20.28 21.29
N SER A 640 21.92 20.02 21.33
CA SER A 640 22.71 19.67 20.13
C SER A 640 22.28 18.34 19.50
N LYS A 641 21.99 17.33 20.31
CA LYS A 641 21.44 16.03 19.85
C LYS A 641 20.06 16.21 19.23
N PHE A 642 19.19 17.00 19.86
CA PHE A 642 17.86 17.32 19.33
C PHE A 642 17.96 18.02 17.98
N GLN A 643 18.84 19.02 17.85
CA GLN A 643 19.03 19.72 16.57
C GLN A 643 19.52 18.80 15.47
N LYS A 644 20.47 17.93 15.76
CA LYS A 644 20.97 16.91 14.81
C LYS A 644 19.85 15.98 14.38
N ALA A 645 19.08 15.44 15.33
CA ALA A 645 17.94 14.57 15.04
C ALA A 645 16.84 15.30 14.24
N LEU A 646 16.57 16.57 14.55
CA LEU A 646 15.58 17.36 13.81
C LEU A 646 15.97 17.52 12.33
N ILE A 647 17.22 17.80 12.04
CA ILE A 647 17.73 17.89 10.65
C ILE A 647 17.57 16.54 9.93
N GLU A 648 17.88 15.44 10.59
CA GLU A 648 17.67 14.09 10.03
C GLU A 648 16.17 13.77 9.80
N ILE A 649 15.31 14.15 10.73
CA ILE A 649 13.85 13.98 10.61
C ILE A 649 13.34 14.77 9.40
N GLU A 650 13.78 16.02 9.22
CA GLU A 650 13.41 16.85 8.07
C GLU A 650 13.88 16.23 6.74
N ASP A 651 15.11 15.72 6.68
CA ASP A 651 15.63 15.01 5.51
C ASP A 651 14.79 13.75 5.21
N HIS A 652 14.43 12.98 6.22
CA HIS A 652 13.58 11.81 6.06
C HIS A 652 12.18 12.15 5.54
N PHE A 653 11.54 13.18 6.08
CA PHE A 653 10.24 13.63 5.60
C PHE A 653 10.30 14.13 4.16
N SER A 654 11.34 14.90 3.80
CA SER A 654 11.52 15.42 2.43
C SER A 654 11.68 14.30 1.39
N LYS A 655 12.14 13.12 1.82
CA LYS A 655 12.35 11.91 1.01
C LYS A 655 11.25 10.86 1.19
N TYR A 656 10.18 11.19 1.89
CA TYR A 656 9.09 10.25 2.22
C TYR A 656 9.54 8.97 2.94
N ARG A 657 10.59 9.07 3.80
CA ARG A 657 11.11 7.98 4.64
C ARG A 657 10.50 8.06 6.04
N LEU A 658 9.18 7.89 6.13
CA LEU A 658 8.45 8.10 7.38
C LEU A 658 8.83 7.11 8.50
N SER A 659 9.15 5.87 8.15
CA SER A 659 9.68 4.89 9.09
C SER A 659 11.03 5.33 9.69
N ASP A 660 11.91 5.90 8.86
CA ASP A 660 13.22 6.40 9.30
C ASP A 660 13.04 7.65 10.18
N ALA A 661 12.13 8.58 9.81
CA ALA A 661 11.79 9.74 10.63
C ALA A 661 11.29 9.32 12.02
N LEU A 662 10.40 8.33 12.08
CA LEU A 662 9.93 7.77 13.35
C LEU A 662 11.07 7.08 14.11
N MET A 663 11.95 6.34 13.45
CA MET A 663 13.06 5.65 14.10
C MET A 663 14.07 6.64 14.69
N THR A 664 14.37 7.75 13.99
CA THR A 664 15.23 8.83 14.52
C THR A 664 14.56 9.48 15.73
N THR A 665 13.26 9.78 15.65
CA THR A 665 12.47 10.30 16.78
C THR A 665 12.47 9.32 17.96
N TYR A 666 12.27 8.03 17.70
CA TYR A 666 12.27 6.98 18.71
C TYR A 666 13.60 6.90 19.44
N LYS A 667 14.73 6.88 18.72
CA LYS A 667 16.08 6.84 19.31
C LYS A 667 16.37 8.09 20.14
N LEU A 668 16.06 9.26 19.62
CA LEU A 668 16.25 10.52 20.34
C LEU A 668 15.49 10.50 21.69
N ILE A 669 14.24 10.03 21.70
CA ILE A 669 13.42 10.01 22.91
C ILE A 669 13.81 8.85 23.83
N PHE A 670 13.95 7.63 23.30
CA PHE A 670 14.14 6.43 24.10
C PHE A 670 15.58 6.33 24.66
N ASP A 671 16.57 6.57 23.79
CA ASP A 671 17.97 6.40 24.14
C ASP A 671 18.59 7.70 24.68
N ASP A 672 18.50 8.80 23.93
CA ASP A 672 19.19 10.04 24.30
C ASP A 672 18.44 10.80 25.42
N PHE A 673 17.13 11.01 25.30
CA PHE A 673 16.34 11.73 26.33
C PHE A 673 16.18 10.89 27.59
N CYS A 674 15.52 9.73 27.46
CA CYS A 674 15.17 8.91 28.63
C CYS A 674 16.35 8.10 29.16
N GLY A 675 17.30 7.68 28.28
CA GLY A 675 18.43 6.83 28.66
C GLY A 675 19.60 7.62 29.25
N TRP A 676 19.83 8.83 28.73
CA TRP A 676 20.98 9.63 29.13
C TRP A 676 20.58 10.96 29.76
N PHE A 677 19.88 11.84 29.06
CA PHE A 677 19.62 13.19 29.49
C PHE A 677 18.93 13.26 30.87
N LEU A 678 17.81 12.54 31.03
CA LEU A 678 17.12 12.53 32.32
C LEU A 678 17.99 11.95 33.45
N GLU A 679 18.84 10.99 33.17
CA GLU A 679 19.76 10.43 34.18
C GLU A 679 20.86 11.43 34.57
N MET A 680 21.34 12.24 33.63
CA MET A 680 22.30 13.32 33.91
C MET A 680 21.69 14.42 34.75
N ILE A 681 20.44 14.80 34.47
CA ILE A 681 19.75 15.95 35.02
C ILE A 681 19.10 15.63 36.38
N LYS A 682 18.52 14.43 36.56
CA LYS A 682 17.71 14.11 37.73
C LYS A 682 18.41 14.47 39.04
N PRO A 683 17.69 15.12 39.99
CA PRO A 683 18.28 15.40 41.31
C PRO A 683 18.57 14.11 42.08
N ALA A 684 19.45 14.20 43.09
CA ALA A 684 19.65 13.09 44.03
C ALA A 684 18.34 12.74 44.73
N TYR A 685 18.18 11.49 45.15
CA TYR A 685 16.93 11.02 45.73
C TYR A 685 16.43 11.94 46.88
N GLN A 686 15.21 12.39 46.76
CA GLN A 686 14.52 13.33 47.69
C GLN A 686 15.16 14.73 47.79
N LYS A 687 16.12 15.08 46.96
CA LYS A 687 16.65 16.43 46.88
C LYS A 687 15.90 17.27 45.82
N PRO A 688 15.75 18.58 46.04
CA PRO A 688 15.16 19.47 45.03
C PRO A 688 16.11 19.69 43.83
N ILE A 689 15.55 20.15 42.72
CA ILE A 689 16.23 20.65 41.54
C ILE A 689 16.21 22.17 41.51
N ASP A 690 17.16 22.81 40.88
CA ASP A 690 17.14 24.26 40.67
C ASP A 690 16.10 24.65 39.57
N THR A 691 15.55 25.85 39.68
CA THR A 691 14.51 26.36 38.81
C THR A 691 14.95 26.48 37.35
N LYS A 692 16.22 26.87 37.08
CA LYS A 692 16.71 27.06 35.70
C LYS A 692 16.78 25.71 34.97
N THR A 693 17.34 24.71 35.63
CA THR A 693 17.40 23.35 35.07
C THR A 693 16.00 22.81 34.79
N LEU A 694 15.05 22.91 35.75
CA LEU A 694 13.70 22.41 35.52
C LEU A 694 13.01 23.12 34.36
N LYS A 695 13.12 24.45 34.23
CA LYS A 695 12.56 25.18 33.10
C LYS A 695 13.12 24.72 31.77
N SER A 696 14.43 24.51 31.67
CA SER A 696 15.07 23.97 30.45
C SER A 696 14.58 22.56 30.14
N VAL A 697 14.45 21.68 31.13
CA VAL A 697 13.92 20.31 30.95
C VAL A 697 12.49 20.33 30.44
N ILE A 698 11.63 21.22 30.96
CA ILE A 698 10.25 21.36 30.49
C ILE A 698 10.22 21.84 29.03
N ALA A 699 11.00 22.86 28.67
CA ALA A 699 11.08 23.37 27.29
C ALA A 699 11.57 22.27 26.32
N ILE A 700 12.60 21.51 26.70
CA ILE A 700 13.08 20.37 25.94
C ILE A 700 11.99 19.31 25.81
N PHE A 701 11.23 19.04 26.88
CA PHE A 701 10.14 18.07 26.84
C PHE A 701 9.05 18.50 25.89
N GLU A 702 8.68 19.76 25.90
CA GLU A 702 7.70 20.35 24.97
C GLU A 702 8.15 20.22 23.51
N ASP A 703 9.41 20.46 23.19
CA ASP A 703 9.94 20.29 21.84
C ASP A 703 9.93 18.81 21.43
N ASN A 704 10.25 17.89 22.35
CA ASN A 704 10.12 16.47 22.12
C ASN A 704 8.67 16.04 21.84
N LEU A 705 7.68 16.61 22.58
CA LEU A 705 6.27 16.32 22.35
C LEU A 705 5.82 16.76 20.95
N LYS A 706 6.30 17.89 20.45
CA LYS A 706 5.98 18.41 19.11
C LYS A 706 6.41 17.41 18.01
N ILE A 707 7.65 16.88 18.08
CA ILE A 707 8.14 15.94 17.05
C ILE A 707 7.53 14.54 17.17
N VAL A 708 7.03 14.14 18.36
CA VAL A 708 6.33 12.88 18.59
C VAL A 708 4.85 12.97 18.21
N HIS A 709 4.25 14.17 18.28
CA HIS A 709 2.80 14.37 18.09
C HIS A 709 2.23 13.77 16.79
N PRO A 710 2.86 13.90 15.60
CA PRO A 710 2.35 13.28 14.40
C PRO A 710 2.16 11.77 14.51
N PHE A 711 2.97 11.09 15.33
CA PHE A 711 2.98 9.65 15.50
C PHE A 711 2.09 9.17 16.66
N MET A 712 2.08 9.91 17.78
CA MET A 712 1.32 9.58 19.01
C MET A 712 0.49 10.78 19.51
N PRO A 713 -0.51 11.23 18.74
CA PRO A 713 -1.17 12.51 18.99
C PRO A 713 -1.86 12.60 20.34
N PHE A 714 -2.53 11.53 20.78
CA PHE A 714 -3.31 11.56 22.04
C PHE A 714 -2.44 11.64 23.29
N LEU A 715 -1.40 10.80 23.33
CA LEU A 715 -0.45 10.80 24.47
C LEU A 715 0.24 12.15 24.60
N THR A 716 0.67 12.72 23.50
CA THR A 716 1.43 13.97 23.51
C THR A 716 0.56 15.15 23.87
N GLU A 717 -0.69 15.21 23.39
CA GLU A 717 -1.66 16.25 23.77
C GLU A 717 -1.99 16.17 25.24
N ASP A 718 -2.17 14.96 25.79
CA ASP A 718 -2.48 14.76 27.21
C ASP A 718 -1.34 15.26 28.11
N ILE A 719 -0.09 14.87 27.78
CA ILE A 719 1.09 15.37 28.53
C ILE A 719 1.24 16.89 28.40
N TRP A 720 1.01 17.45 27.21
CA TRP A 720 1.12 18.88 26.94
C TRP A 720 0.23 19.71 27.87
N HIS A 721 -0.99 19.25 28.09
CA HIS A 721 -1.94 19.89 29.00
C HIS A 721 -1.72 19.56 30.49
N TYR A 722 -0.94 18.53 30.83
CA TYR A 722 -0.49 18.33 32.20
C TYR A 722 0.70 19.23 32.58
N ILE A 723 1.58 19.55 31.60
CA ILE A 723 2.75 20.41 31.82
C ILE A 723 2.33 21.83 32.22
N ALA A 724 1.30 22.39 31.60
CA ALA A 724 0.81 23.74 31.88
C ALA A 724 -0.68 23.84 31.53
N GLU A 725 -1.37 24.79 32.18
CA GLU A 725 -2.70 25.22 31.73
C GLU A 725 -2.57 25.91 30.37
N ARG A 726 -3.40 25.53 29.41
CA ARG A 726 -3.33 25.97 28.02
C ARG A 726 -4.69 26.50 27.57
N THR A 727 -4.65 27.57 26.79
CA THR A 727 -5.83 28.00 26.02
C THR A 727 -6.01 27.11 24.80
N PRO A 728 -7.18 27.13 24.13
CA PRO A 728 -7.34 26.38 22.89
C PRO A 728 -6.30 26.73 21.82
N GLU A 729 -5.90 27.98 21.68
CA GLU A 729 -4.91 28.45 20.71
C GLU A 729 -3.49 27.93 21.01
N GLU A 730 -3.27 27.43 22.23
CA GLU A 730 -2.00 26.84 22.69
C GLU A 730 -2.02 25.30 22.69
N ALA A 731 -3.07 24.65 22.17
CA ALA A 731 -3.13 23.20 22.05
C ALA A 731 -1.95 22.68 21.21
N LEU A 732 -1.45 21.49 21.53
CA LEU A 732 -0.30 20.92 20.84
C LEU A 732 -0.55 20.72 19.34
N ILE A 733 -1.75 20.33 18.99
CA ILE A 733 -2.14 20.09 17.59
C ILE A 733 -1.94 21.31 16.67
N VAL A 734 -1.96 22.52 17.23
CA VAL A 734 -1.73 23.79 16.52
C VAL A 734 -0.44 24.50 16.96
N ALA A 735 0.40 23.83 17.76
CA ALA A 735 1.69 24.37 18.19
C ALA A 735 2.65 24.50 16.99
N LYS A 736 3.67 25.34 17.16
CA LYS A 736 4.67 25.54 16.10
C LYS A 736 5.72 24.42 16.10
N TRP A 737 5.99 23.82 14.93
CA TRP A 737 7.07 22.87 14.72
C TRP A 737 8.41 23.47 15.12
N PRO A 738 9.32 22.71 15.76
CA PRO A 738 10.62 23.22 16.15
C PRO A 738 11.45 23.67 14.95
N GLU A 739 12.15 24.79 15.10
CA GLU A 739 13.08 25.27 14.08
C GLU A 739 14.47 24.69 14.30
N SER A 740 15.15 24.29 13.23
CA SER A 740 16.52 23.79 13.31
C SER A 740 17.52 24.93 13.61
N LYS A 741 18.45 24.61 14.51
CA LYS A 741 19.54 25.51 14.92
C LYS A 741 20.89 24.87 14.63
N GLN A 742 21.96 25.59 14.93
CA GLN A 742 23.34 25.07 14.77
C GLN A 742 23.60 23.89 15.70
N VAL A 743 24.22 22.82 15.16
CA VAL A 743 24.63 21.63 15.90
C VAL A 743 26.05 21.81 16.45
N ASN A 744 26.27 21.48 17.72
CA ASN A 744 27.60 21.39 18.31
C ASN A 744 28.12 19.94 18.23
N GLU A 745 28.69 19.59 17.07
CA GLU A 745 29.26 18.25 16.84
C GLU A 745 30.40 17.89 17.83
N THR A 746 31.19 18.89 18.28
CA THR A 746 32.25 18.66 19.23
C THR A 746 31.69 18.14 20.55
N LEU A 747 30.66 18.77 21.07
CA LEU A 747 30.00 18.39 22.31
C LEU A 747 29.35 16.99 22.22
N ILE A 748 28.75 16.68 21.07
CA ILE A 748 28.19 15.34 20.82
C ILE A 748 29.26 14.27 20.85
N ASN A 749 30.39 14.48 20.18
CA ASN A 749 31.51 13.53 20.10
C ASN A 749 32.21 13.35 21.45
N GLU A 750 32.36 14.44 22.23
CA GLU A 750 32.90 14.37 23.59
C GLU A 750 32.00 13.53 24.52
N PHE A 751 30.65 13.66 24.40
CA PHE A 751 29.75 12.82 25.16
C PHE A 751 29.75 11.35 24.70
N GLU A 752 29.88 11.07 23.41
CA GLU A 752 30.04 9.68 22.96
C GLU A 752 31.21 9.02 23.64
N PHE A 753 32.35 9.73 23.76
CA PHE A 753 33.51 9.25 24.51
C PHE A 753 33.19 9.07 26.00
N ALA A 754 32.58 10.08 26.65
CA ALA A 754 32.18 10.00 28.06
C ALA A 754 31.20 8.84 28.34
N SER A 755 30.30 8.55 27.43
CA SER A 755 29.35 7.44 27.55
C SER A 755 30.03 6.06 27.53
N GLU A 756 31.11 5.90 26.73
CA GLU A 756 31.91 4.70 26.73
C GLU A 756 32.67 4.53 28.08
N VAL A 757 33.17 5.63 28.65
CA VAL A 757 33.81 5.62 29.99
C VAL A 757 32.78 5.20 31.07
N ILE A 758 31.60 5.81 31.07
CA ILE A 758 30.53 5.45 32.00
C ILE A 758 30.15 3.97 31.87
N SER A 759 30.08 3.49 30.62
CA SER A 759 29.79 2.08 30.34
C SER A 759 30.90 1.16 30.84
N GLY A 760 32.17 1.55 30.71
CA GLY A 760 33.32 0.85 31.28
C GLY A 760 33.24 0.74 32.82
N ILE A 761 32.97 1.84 33.49
CA ILE A 761 32.78 1.88 34.94
C ILE A 761 31.64 0.96 35.37
N ARG A 762 30.47 1.02 34.71
CA ARG A 762 29.33 0.17 35.01
C ARG A 762 29.63 -1.33 34.82
N ASN A 763 30.37 -1.65 33.78
CA ASN A 763 30.83 -3.03 33.52
C ASN A 763 31.75 -3.55 34.60
N ILE A 764 32.73 -2.74 35.04
CA ILE A 764 33.60 -3.13 36.18
C ILE A 764 32.79 -3.33 37.46
N ARG A 765 31.88 -2.41 37.77
CA ARG A 765 30.97 -2.57 38.94
C ARG A 765 30.19 -3.88 38.86
N LYS A 766 29.60 -4.20 37.73
CA LYS A 766 28.84 -5.43 37.50
C LYS A 766 29.72 -6.68 37.65
N GLN A 767 30.91 -6.67 37.06
CA GLN A 767 31.85 -7.81 37.10
C GLN A 767 32.39 -8.10 38.48
N LYS A 768 32.59 -7.03 39.29
CA LYS A 768 33.12 -7.12 40.63
C LYS A 768 32.08 -7.04 41.73
N ASN A 769 30.80 -7.05 41.39
CA ASN A 769 29.69 -6.97 42.34
C ASN A 769 29.73 -5.71 43.25
N ILE A 770 30.29 -4.59 42.74
CA ILE A 770 30.36 -3.32 43.45
C ILE A 770 28.99 -2.66 43.40
N ALA A 771 28.33 -2.50 44.54
CA ALA A 771 26.99 -1.86 44.56
C ALA A 771 27.12 -0.38 44.09
N PHE A 772 26.08 0.10 43.40
CA PHE A 772 26.12 1.47 42.88
C PHE A 772 26.24 2.52 44.01
N LYS A 773 25.70 2.23 45.20
CA LYS A 773 25.76 3.12 46.37
C LYS A 773 27.19 3.31 46.93
N ASP A 774 28.09 2.38 46.66
CA ASP A 774 29.48 2.44 47.14
C ASP A 774 30.29 3.29 46.13
N ALA A 775 30.75 4.46 46.57
CA ALA A 775 31.54 5.36 45.76
C ALA A 775 32.93 4.76 45.48
N ILE A 776 33.45 4.99 44.27
CA ILE A 776 34.81 4.54 43.86
C ILE A 776 35.62 5.69 43.27
N GLY A 777 36.92 5.62 43.35
CA GLY A 777 37.83 6.53 42.63
C GLY A 777 38.01 6.11 41.18
N LEU A 778 38.28 7.06 40.30
CA LEU A 778 38.71 6.82 38.93
C LEU A 778 40.01 7.59 38.68
N SER A 779 41.05 6.92 38.25
CA SER A 779 42.25 7.54 37.73
C SER A 779 42.42 7.24 36.26
N LEU A 780 42.98 8.14 35.50
CA LEU A 780 43.19 7.94 34.06
C LEU A 780 44.51 8.51 33.60
N ILE A 781 45.15 7.80 32.65
CA ILE A 781 46.23 8.32 31.83
C ILE A 781 45.59 8.94 30.58
N ASN A 782 45.63 10.24 30.47
CA ASN A 782 44.98 11.00 29.40
C ASN A 782 45.89 11.13 28.21
N ASN A 783 45.71 10.26 27.21
CA ASN A 783 46.45 10.29 25.94
C ASN A 783 45.64 11.06 24.87
N GLU A 784 44.32 11.24 25.05
CA GLU A 784 43.47 12.03 24.18
C GLU A 784 42.59 12.97 25.02
N LYS A 785 42.52 14.25 24.67
CA LYS A 785 41.62 15.19 25.27
C LYS A 785 40.21 14.99 24.65
N GLY A 786 39.31 14.31 25.30
CA GLY A 786 38.07 14.00 24.67
C GLY A 786 36.81 13.95 25.53
N HIS A 787 36.92 14.05 26.84
CA HIS A 787 35.73 13.98 27.72
C HIS A 787 35.77 14.86 28.96
N ALA A 788 36.81 15.64 29.17
CA ALA A 788 36.98 16.44 30.40
C ALA A 788 35.78 17.39 30.67
N THR A 789 35.13 17.85 29.63
CA THR A 789 33.88 18.63 29.72
C THR A 789 32.78 17.85 30.47
N PHE A 790 32.79 16.53 30.39
CA PHE A 790 31.78 15.64 30.98
C PHE A 790 32.24 14.98 32.29
N ASP A 791 33.36 15.34 32.86
CA ASP A 791 33.87 14.72 34.10
C ASP A 791 32.88 14.77 35.25
N SER A 792 32.16 15.86 35.42
CA SER A 792 31.11 16.01 36.42
C SER A 792 29.93 15.04 36.19
N ILE A 793 29.59 14.75 34.93
CA ILE A 793 28.56 13.77 34.54
C ILE A 793 29.07 12.36 34.71
N ILE A 794 30.32 12.06 34.32
CA ILE A 794 30.96 10.78 34.54
C ILE A 794 30.99 10.48 36.03
N SER A 795 31.36 11.45 36.90
CA SER A 795 31.36 11.29 38.35
C SER A 795 29.97 11.00 38.88
N LYS A 796 28.95 11.73 38.43
CA LYS A 796 27.57 11.51 38.83
C LYS A 796 27.05 10.12 38.42
N LEU A 797 27.17 9.77 37.13
CA LEU A 797 26.65 8.54 36.55
C LEU A 797 27.49 7.28 36.86
N GLY A 798 28.75 7.48 37.21
CA GLY A 798 29.65 6.44 37.69
C GLY A 798 29.60 6.26 39.20
N ASN A 799 28.99 7.21 39.93
CA ASN A 799 29.08 7.37 41.40
C ASN A 799 30.55 7.35 41.87
N LEU A 800 31.32 8.35 41.37
CA LEU A 800 32.74 8.47 41.68
C LEU A 800 32.98 9.48 42.80
N GLU A 801 33.98 9.19 43.66
CA GLU A 801 34.47 10.12 44.67
C GLU A 801 35.33 11.23 44.03
N ASN A 802 36.18 10.84 43.06
CA ASN A 802 37.08 11.72 42.33
C ASN A 802 37.43 11.14 40.96
N ILE A 803 37.91 12.05 40.08
CA ILE A 803 38.55 11.69 38.80
C ILE A 803 39.94 12.30 38.83
N ASP A 804 41.00 11.46 38.87
CA ASP A 804 42.37 11.87 38.95
C ASP A 804 43.10 11.67 37.60
N TYR A 805 43.72 12.71 37.09
CA TYR A 805 44.55 12.64 35.91
C TYR A 805 46.00 12.30 36.33
N VAL A 806 46.43 11.09 36.00
CA VAL A 806 47.74 10.55 36.43
C VAL A 806 48.71 10.36 35.25
N SER A 807 49.99 10.37 35.56
CA SER A 807 51.04 10.17 34.54
C SER A 807 51.47 8.72 34.38
N ASN A 808 51.21 7.87 35.39
CA ASN A 808 51.58 6.46 35.42
C ASN A 808 50.44 5.58 35.85
N ALA A 809 50.49 4.31 35.49
CA ALA A 809 49.55 3.31 35.92
C ALA A 809 49.40 3.25 37.46
N VAL A 810 48.21 2.95 37.93
CA VAL A 810 47.90 2.83 39.36
C VAL A 810 47.97 1.36 39.77
N ASP A 811 48.93 1.04 40.62
CA ASP A 811 49.19 -0.33 41.05
C ASP A 811 47.96 -0.92 41.79
N GLY A 812 47.62 -2.16 41.49
CA GLY A 812 46.50 -2.87 42.14
C GLY A 812 45.11 -2.35 41.78
N ALA A 813 44.99 -1.52 40.73
CA ALA A 813 43.72 -1.02 40.24
C ALA A 813 43.09 -1.94 39.19
N LEU A 814 41.78 -1.97 39.14
CA LEU A 814 41.05 -2.55 37.98
C LEU A 814 41.14 -1.63 36.78
N THR A 815 41.46 -2.18 35.63
CA THR A 815 41.71 -1.38 34.43
C THR A 815 40.65 -1.61 33.35
N PHE A 816 40.39 -0.56 32.59
CA PHE A 816 39.67 -0.63 31.30
C PHE A 816 40.18 0.45 30.39
N ARG A 817 39.94 0.29 29.08
CA ARG A 817 40.42 1.21 28.09
C ARG A 817 39.28 1.73 27.25
N VAL A 818 39.30 3.03 26.97
CA VAL A 818 38.36 3.67 26.01
C VAL A 818 39.20 4.50 25.05
N LYS A 819 39.17 4.14 23.78
CA LYS A 819 40.09 4.67 22.74
C LYS A 819 41.56 4.48 23.18
N SER A 820 42.34 5.59 23.21
CA SER A 820 43.76 5.55 23.66
C SER A 820 43.95 5.84 25.14
N ASN A 821 42.88 6.18 25.88
CA ASN A 821 42.95 6.47 27.31
C ASN A 821 42.84 5.19 28.15
N GLU A 822 43.67 5.12 29.21
CA GLU A 822 43.65 4.02 30.17
C GLU A 822 43.03 4.51 31.49
N TYR A 823 42.10 3.73 32.01
CA TYR A 823 41.34 4.04 33.21
C TYR A 823 41.60 3.00 34.29
N PHE A 824 41.80 3.49 35.53
CA PHE A 824 42.14 2.70 36.71
C PHE A 824 41.12 2.97 37.79
N ILE A 825 40.53 1.92 38.35
CA ILE A 825 39.66 1.97 39.51
C ILE A 825 40.41 1.38 40.68
N PRO A 826 40.97 2.22 41.58
CA PRO A 826 41.69 1.76 42.74
C PRO A 826 40.76 0.91 43.66
N MET A 827 41.20 -0.22 44.09
CA MET A 827 40.43 -1.09 45.01
C MET A 827 40.92 -0.90 46.45
N ALA A 828 40.11 -0.29 47.27
CA ALA A 828 40.36 -0.23 48.71
C ALA A 828 39.92 -1.55 49.39
N GLY A 829 40.87 -2.49 49.58
CA GLY A 829 40.66 -3.69 50.42
C GLY A 829 40.44 -5.00 49.67
N SER A 830 41.31 -5.99 49.98
CA SER A 830 41.29 -7.44 49.70
C SER A 830 40.53 -7.94 48.45
N ILE A 831 41.20 -7.93 47.35
CA ILE A 831 40.89 -8.82 46.20
C ILE A 831 41.48 -10.20 46.55
N ASP A 832 40.75 -11.29 46.32
CA ASP A 832 41.33 -12.60 46.16
C ASP A 832 42.18 -12.61 44.90
N VAL A 833 43.44 -12.22 45.02
CA VAL A 833 44.39 -12.03 43.92
C VAL A 833 44.51 -13.31 43.08
N GLU A 834 44.50 -14.49 43.74
CA GLU A 834 44.60 -15.77 43.05
C GLU A 834 43.38 -16.07 42.16
N ALA A 835 42.19 -15.79 42.68
CA ALA A 835 40.93 -15.97 41.90
C ALA A 835 40.88 -15.01 40.70
N GLU A 836 41.38 -13.78 40.88
CA GLU A 836 41.41 -12.76 39.79
C GLU A 836 42.46 -13.09 38.72
N ILE A 837 43.65 -13.51 39.10
CA ILE A 837 44.71 -13.99 38.18
C ILE A 837 44.15 -15.16 37.35
N LYS A 838 43.47 -16.11 37.96
CA LYS A 838 42.89 -17.24 37.26
C LYS A 838 41.87 -16.78 36.23
N LYS A 839 40.97 -15.88 36.60
CA LYS A 839 39.92 -15.36 35.73
C LYS A 839 40.49 -14.58 34.55
N LEU A 840 41.43 -13.67 34.80
CA LEU A 840 42.08 -12.90 33.76
C LEU A 840 42.91 -13.79 32.80
N THR A 841 43.51 -14.85 33.30
CA THR A 841 44.24 -15.85 32.51
C THR A 841 43.27 -16.64 31.61
N GLU A 842 42.12 -17.05 32.15
CA GLU A 842 41.09 -17.73 31.35
C GLU A 842 40.55 -16.82 30.24
N GLU A 843 40.30 -15.52 30.53
CA GLU A 843 39.79 -14.54 29.57
C GLU A 843 40.89 -14.20 28.52
N LEU A 844 42.14 -14.13 28.92
CA LEU A 844 43.25 -13.93 27.97
C LEU A 844 43.35 -15.10 26.98
N ASN A 845 43.33 -16.33 27.49
CA ASN A 845 43.38 -17.53 26.66
C ASN A 845 42.20 -17.61 25.67
N TYR A 846 41.00 -17.23 26.14
CA TYR A 846 39.81 -17.16 25.28
C TYR A 846 39.98 -16.11 24.17
N THR A 847 40.43 -14.89 24.52
CA THR A 847 40.64 -13.78 23.58
C THR A 847 41.73 -14.07 22.57
N GLU A 848 42.82 -14.73 22.97
CA GLU A 848 43.87 -15.19 22.08
C GLU A 848 43.40 -16.29 21.12
N GLY A 849 42.50 -17.19 21.59
CA GLY A 849 41.81 -18.17 20.74
C GLY A 849 40.90 -17.51 19.71
N PHE A 850 40.15 -16.50 20.17
CA PHE A 850 39.30 -15.70 19.28
C PHE A 850 40.13 -14.95 18.22
N LEU A 851 41.22 -14.27 18.61
CA LEU A 851 42.14 -13.58 17.69
C LEU A 851 42.65 -14.53 16.61
N LYS A 852 43.17 -15.71 17.01
CA LYS A 852 43.64 -16.74 16.06
C LYS A 852 42.53 -17.14 15.06
N SER A 853 41.28 -17.24 15.51
CA SER A 853 40.15 -17.55 14.62
C SER A 853 39.88 -16.44 13.60
N VAL A 854 39.90 -15.16 14.05
CA VAL A 854 39.70 -13.99 13.18
C VAL A 854 40.84 -13.87 12.19
N GLN A 855 42.11 -14.02 12.65
CA GLN A 855 43.31 -13.99 11.79
C GLN A 855 43.31 -15.10 10.75
N LYS A 856 42.85 -16.31 11.11
CA LYS A 856 42.69 -17.42 10.17
C LYS A 856 41.64 -17.11 9.08
N LYS A 857 40.59 -16.37 9.41
CA LYS A 857 39.61 -15.90 8.40
C LYS A 857 40.23 -14.83 7.49
N LEU A 858 40.94 -13.86 8.08
CA LEU A 858 41.55 -12.76 7.32
C LEU A 858 42.76 -13.23 6.48
N SER A 859 43.44 -14.32 6.84
CA SER A 859 44.51 -14.94 6.03
C SER A 859 43.95 -15.82 4.89
N ASN A 860 42.68 -16.08 4.83
CA ASN A 860 42.04 -16.84 3.76
C ASN A 860 41.79 -15.92 2.56
N GLU A 861 42.64 -15.98 1.54
CA GLU A 861 42.54 -15.15 0.32
C GLU A 861 41.19 -15.27 -0.37
N ARG A 862 40.54 -16.46 -0.35
CA ARG A 862 39.19 -16.67 -0.94
C ARG A 862 38.11 -15.93 -0.17
N PHE A 863 38.25 -15.83 1.16
CA PHE A 863 37.33 -15.06 1.99
C PHE A 863 37.49 -13.56 1.75
N VAL A 864 38.74 -13.07 1.77
CA VAL A 864 39.01 -11.64 1.60
C VAL A 864 38.65 -11.13 0.19
N ALA A 865 38.81 -11.96 -0.84
CA ALA A 865 38.47 -11.61 -2.21
C ALA A 865 36.98 -11.77 -2.56
N GLY A 866 36.25 -12.64 -1.83
CA GLY A 866 34.85 -12.98 -2.15
C GLY A 866 33.80 -12.39 -1.21
N ALA A 867 34.20 -11.87 -0.05
CA ALA A 867 33.27 -11.28 0.91
C ALA A 867 33.02 -9.79 0.63
N PRO A 868 31.83 -9.25 0.94
CA PRO A 868 31.57 -7.81 0.87
C PRO A 868 32.56 -7.00 1.67
N GLU A 869 32.99 -5.83 1.18
CA GLU A 869 33.99 -4.97 1.79
C GLU A 869 33.66 -4.62 3.27
N GLN A 870 32.40 -4.40 3.59
CA GLN A 870 31.90 -4.17 4.96
C GLN A 870 32.14 -5.37 5.90
N VAL A 871 32.09 -6.60 5.41
CA VAL A 871 32.31 -7.81 6.18
C VAL A 871 33.82 -7.95 6.48
N VAL A 872 34.65 -7.68 5.50
CA VAL A 872 36.11 -7.70 5.67
C VAL A 872 36.55 -6.60 6.64
N ALA A 873 35.99 -5.39 6.52
CA ALA A 873 36.24 -4.28 7.45
C ALA A 873 35.83 -4.63 8.90
N SER A 874 34.68 -5.29 9.06
CA SER A 874 34.17 -5.77 10.38
C SER A 874 35.13 -6.80 10.99
N GLU A 875 35.67 -7.76 10.23
CA GLU A 875 36.64 -8.74 10.74
C GLU A 875 37.99 -8.09 11.08
N LYS A 876 38.45 -7.11 10.30
CA LYS A 876 39.66 -6.31 10.65
C LYS A 876 39.45 -5.51 11.94
N LYS A 877 38.25 -4.95 12.15
CA LYS A 877 37.93 -4.26 13.40
C LYS A 877 37.98 -5.23 14.59
N LYS A 878 37.38 -6.42 14.44
CA LYS A 878 37.41 -7.47 15.47
C LYS A 878 38.86 -7.90 15.82
N GLU A 879 39.75 -7.96 14.83
CA GLU A 879 41.16 -8.23 15.04
C GLU A 879 41.82 -7.14 15.89
N ALA A 880 41.62 -5.86 15.50
CA ALA A 880 42.16 -4.72 16.25
C ALA A 880 41.62 -4.66 17.69
N ASP A 881 40.30 -4.87 17.86
CA ASP A 881 39.67 -4.90 19.19
C ASP A 881 40.21 -6.04 20.06
N ALA A 882 40.40 -7.22 19.47
CA ALA A 882 40.97 -8.38 20.19
C ALA A 882 42.45 -8.16 20.57
N LEU A 883 43.25 -7.57 19.72
CA LEU A 883 44.65 -7.22 20.02
C LEU A 883 44.73 -6.21 21.17
N ALA A 884 43.95 -5.14 21.12
CA ALA A 884 43.89 -4.15 22.20
C ALA A 884 43.42 -4.77 23.54
N LYS A 885 42.46 -5.69 23.47
CA LYS A 885 41.97 -6.40 24.66
C LYS A 885 43.01 -7.33 25.24
N ILE A 886 43.80 -8.06 24.44
CA ILE A 886 44.92 -8.92 24.89
C ILE A 886 45.99 -8.09 25.58
N GLU A 887 46.35 -6.94 25.02
CA GLU A 887 47.32 -6.03 25.63
C GLU A 887 46.83 -5.54 26.99
N THR A 888 45.58 -5.14 27.10
CA THR A 888 44.97 -4.72 28.40
C THR A 888 44.95 -5.86 29.42
N LEU A 889 44.59 -7.07 29.00
CA LEU A 889 44.56 -8.24 29.90
C LEU A 889 45.96 -8.63 30.38
N LYS A 890 46.99 -8.54 29.53
CA LYS A 890 48.36 -8.78 29.91
C LYS A 890 48.90 -7.73 30.88
N ALA A 891 48.61 -6.45 30.64
CA ALA A 891 48.99 -5.38 31.57
C ALA A 891 48.27 -5.52 32.89
N SER A 892 46.99 -5.95 32.91
CA SER A 892 46.22 -6.21 34.12
C SER A 892 46.78 -7.40 34.92
N LEU A 893 47.24 -8.45 34.24
CA LEU A 893 47.92 -9.58 34.89
C LEU A 893 49.28 -9.18 35.47
N GLU A 894 50.07 -8.40 34.74
CA GLU A 894 51.35 -7.88 35.22
C GLU A 894 51.23 -6.97 36.45
N SER A 895 50.13 -6.20 36.55
CA SER A 895 49.81 -5.36 37.74
C SER A 895 49.37 -6.12 38.96
N LEU A 896 49.04 -7.41 38.85
CA LEU A 896 48.63 -8.29 39.94
C LEU A 896 49.75 -9.21 40.44
N TYR A 897 50.83 -9.31 39.69
CA TYR A 897 52.06 -9.96 40.09
C TYR A 897 53.02 -8.97 40.74
#